data_808f6ebb7880c3ad6cda38cb7b2a4d2c
#
_entry.id   808f6ebb7880c3ad6cda38cb7b2a4d2c
#
_cell.length_a   1.000
_cell.length_b   1.000
_cell.length_c   1.000
_cell.angle_alpha   90.00
_cell.angle_beta   90.00
_cell.angle_gamma   90.00
#
_symmetry.space_group_name_H-M   'P 1'
#
loop_
_entity.id
_entity.type
_entity.pdbx_description
1 polymer ?
#
loop_
_entity_poly.entity_id
_entity_poly.type
_entity_poly.pdbx_seq_one_letter_code
_entity_poly.pdbx_strand_id
1 'polypeptide(L)'
;MSRTLTIICLSLGISAQAQSVADSATPVRNIKAPEGFNVELLYSVPKPQQGSWVNLCTDNKGRIIVSDQFGGLYRFWAPAAGQPLKARDIEKVPAKIRAANGLLWAFGALYVGVNDYERKMESGLYRVTDSDGDDRLDKVEKLRGMTTRGDHGIHAVLLAPDKKSIYLITGNNTTPAKSDASRIPLHWGEDHLLPRMPDGRGHNRDRLAPGGIIYNISPDGKHWEIVSSGYRNIFDGDFNRDGELFTYDADMEYDFNTSWYRPTRICHVTSGSMWGWRNGTGKRPEFYPDTLPPVINIGPGSPTGVTFGYGAKFPAKYQDAFFILDWSWGKIHAVHMEPEGSTYTATKETFITGSPLPVTDAIIHPADGAMYFAIGGRRVQSGVYRVTYVGKESTALVKHKPNVNKLAQLRHRLEQFHGRQHSDALNAAWPHLDHPDRFVRWAALTAVQHQPLAQWKDRALNEKNHTQRVTALLGLCKVAAADPANGKPDALVDKQLAATVYKQLAAVKWDKLDHTGKLTLVRAYQIALVRFGDPNARTVKKIIAQLEPQFPAPAFEQNWLLCETLAHLQATTTAAKGIRLLQEAATQEEQIEYARSLRMLKAGWTTELRMAYLNWFLKAANYRGGRSFSKFIEFIRRDAVASLSAAEKMELKDLLAKKPVVKSPFEIMAAAMIGRKYVKQWELEELSQAATTGLKNRDFDRGRKMFAAGGCFACHRFANEGGMTGPDLTGAGGRYSPRDLLDQVINPSKEINEQFVPVIVKMKNGDIVTGVVVNLNGDRVSVNTDMFDPNQQVNINRTQVESIEPSKVSPMPPGLLNLMQKDEVMDLLAYILSGGNRNHPAFKKETGEESKAEGK
;
A
#
# COMPACT_ATOMS: atom_id res chain seq x y z
N MET A 1 73.65 50.29 7.18
CA MET A 1 72.50 50.96 6.53
C MET A 1 71.76 49.91 5.65
N SER A 2 70.78 49.22 6.15
CA SER A 2 69.93 48.22 5.43
C SER A 2 68.56 48.77 5.34
N ARG A 3 68.03 48.96 4.14
CA ARG A 3 66.66 49.40 3.91
C ARG A 3 65.79 48.12 3.68
N THR A 4 64.88 47.89 4.62
CA THR A 4 63.87 46.83 4.51
C THR A 4 62.65 47.39 3.73
N LEU A 5 62.33 46.73 2.61
CA LEU A 5 61.14 47.01 1.81
C LEU A 5 59.94 46.13 2.35
N THR A 6 58.98 46.77 2.88
CA THR A 6 57.73 46.08 3.31
C THR A 6 56.74 46.04 2.13
N ILE A 7 56.42 44.83 1.62
CA ILE A 7 55.42 44.61 0.61
C ILE A 7 54.10 44.29 1.35
N ILE A 8 53.15 45.18 1.21
CA ILE A 8 51.76 44.96 1.72
C ILE A 8 51.00 44.23 0.62
N CYS A 9 50.76 42.90 0.81
CA CYS A 9 49.79 42.14 0.00
C CYS A 9 48.40 42.36 0.55
N LEU A 10 47.57 43.14 -0.15
CA LEU A 10 46.13 43.15 0.04
C LEU A 10 45.53 41.86 -0.55
N SER A 11 45.23 40.89 0.30
CA SER A 11 44.41 39.77 -0.06
C SER A 11 42.95 40.15 0.07
N LEU A 12 42.28 40.42 -1.07
CA LEU A 12 40.82 40.43 -1.18
C LEU A 12 40.30 38.99 -0.99
N GLY A 13 39.93 38.66 0.24
CA GLY A 13 39.28 37.42 0.55
C GLY A 13 37.85 37.40 -0.01
N ILE A 14 37.66 36.84 -1.21
CA ILE A 14 36.33 36.39 -1.64
C ILE A 14 36.08 35.07 -0.91
N SER A 15 35.49 35.14 0.25
CA SER A 15 34.93 33.97 0.92
C SER A 15 33.64 33.54 0.20
N ALA A 16 33.79 32.87 -0.95
CA ALA A 16 32.73 32.01 -1.45
C ALA A 16 32.64 30.83 -0.46
N GLN A 17 31.72 30.90 0.50
CA GLN A 17 31.38 29.74 1.29
C GLN A 17 30.85 28.67 0.29
N ALA A 18 31.74 27.74 -0.05
CA ALA A 18 31.32 26.51 -0.69
C ALA A 18 30.39 25.79 0.30
N GLN A 19 29.09 25.88 0.08
CA GLN A 19 28.09 25.12 0.81
C GLN A 19 28.46 23.65 0.64
N SER A 20 28.66 22.90 1.73
CA SER A 20 29.07 21.50 1.63
C SER A 20 27.97 20.72 0.87
N VAL A 21 28.33 19.78 0.03
CA VAL A 21 27.38 18.95 -0.75
C VAL A 21 26.40 18.23 0.17
N ALA A 22 26.80 17.98 1.42
CA ALA A 22 25.96 17.39 2.45
C ALA A 22 24.78 18.27 2.88
N ASP A 23 24.84 19.59 2.69
CA ASP A 23 23.83 20.58 3.09
C ASP A 23 23.00 21.07 1.90
N SER A 24 23.07 20.42 0.74
CA SER A 24 22.32 20.78 -0.46
C SER A 24 21.20 19.79 -0.76
N ALA A 25 20.10 20.29 -1.34
CA ALA A 25 19.03 19.47 -1.90
C ALA A 25 19.55 18.61 -3.06
N THR A 26 18.83 17.56 -3.43
CA THR A 26 19.22 16.63 -4.50
C THR A 26 19.54 17.38 -5.80
N PRO A 27 20.77 17.29 -6.34
CA PRO A 27 21.11 17.97 -7.58
C PRO A 27 20.27 17.45 -8.76
N VAL A 28 19.89 18.34 -9.69
CA VAL A 28 19.07 17.99 -10.87
C VAL A 28 19.69 16.86 -11.70
N ARG A 29 21.03 16.77 -11.79
CA ARG A 29 21.72 15.67 -12.49
C ARG A 29 21.42 14.27 -11.93
N ASN A 30 20.91 14.19 -10.70
CA ASN A 30 20.51 12.95 -10.03
C ASN A 30 19.00 12.68 -10.15
N ILE A 31 18.28 13.50 -10.93
CA ILE A 31 16.85 13.38 -11.15
C ILE A 31 16.62 13.04 -12.62
N LYS A 32 15.75 12.09 -12.88
CA LYS A 32 15.32 11.70 -14.23
C LYS A 32 13.86 12.05 -14.42
N ALA A 33 13.54 12.56 -15.59
CA ALA A 33 12.18 12.86 -16.06
C ALA A 33 12.02 12.33 -17.50
N PRO A 34 10.78 12.17 -18.01
CA PRO A 34 10.53 11.78 -19.39
C PRO A 34 11.14 12.80 -20.39
N GLU A 35 11.35 12.35 -21.61
CA GLU A 35 11.84 13.22 -22.69
C GLU A 35 10.93 14.44 -22.88
N GLY A 36 11.55 15.59 -23.07
CA GLY A 36 10.83 16.87 -23.21
C GLY A 36 10.48 17.56 -21.89
N PHE A 37 10.70 16.93 -20.73
CA PHE A 37 10.51 17.59 -19.45
C PHE A 37 11.84 18.12 -18.89
N ASN A 38 11.79 19.33 -18.37
CA ASN A 38 12.92 20.00 -17.71
C ASN A 38 12.61 20.14 -16.21
N VAL A 39 13.55 19.72 -15.36
CA VAL A 39 13.48 19.86 -13.89
C VAL A 39 14.48 20.92 -13.46
N GLU A 40 14.06 21.87 -12.63
CA GLU A 40 14.90 22.92 -12.07
C GLU A 40 14.88 22.86 -10.55
N LEU A 41 16.03 22.89 -9.89
CA LEU A 41 16.13 23.14 -8.45
C LEU A 41 16.03 24.65 -8.24
N LEU A 42 14.89 25.11 -7.68
CA LEU A 42 14.67 26.53 -7.42
C LEU A 42 15.35 26.98 -6.15
N TYR A 43 15.27 26.17 -5.10
CA TYR A 43 15.79 26.52 -3.78
C TYR A 43 16.22 25.29 -2.99
N SER A 44 17.45 25.35 -2.49
CA SER A 44 17.94 24.40 -1.48
C SER A 44 17.71 25.04 -0.10
N VAL A 45 16.79 24.49 0.69
CA VAL A 45 16.35 25.06 1.96
C VAL A 45 17.50 25.04 2.97
N PRO A 46 17.93 26.18 3.56
CA PRO A 46 18.93 26.22 4.61
C PRO A 46 18.35 25.63 5.91
N LYS A 47 18.55 24.34 6.10
CA LYS A 47 17.92 23.53 7.14
C LYS A 47 18.03 24.10 8.57
N PRO A 48 19.18 24.65 9.02
CA PRO A 48 19.28 25.22 10.37
C PRO A 48 18.34 26.39 10.62
N GLN A 49 17.99 27.17 9.56
CA GLN A 49 17.19 28.40 9.65
C GLN A 49 15.73 28.18 9.27
N GLN A 50 15.46 27.29 8.30
CA GLN A 50 14.14 27.16 7.67
C GLN A 50 13.57 25.72 7.75
N GLY A 51 14.31 24.80 8.38
CA GLY A 51 13.85 23.43 8.65
C GLY A 51 13.75 22.53 7.41
N SER A 52 12.68 21.76 7.32
CA SER A 52 12.40 20.81 6.25
C SER A 52 11.01 21.03 5.69
N TRP A 53 10.92 21.63 4.51
CA TRP A 53 9.65 21.96 3.86
C TRP A 53 8.95 20.71 3.32
N VAL A 54 7.63 20.64 3.53
CA VAL A 54 6.88 19.40 3.28
C VAL A 54 5.57 19.58 2.52
N ASN A 55 4.90 20.74 2.61
CA ASN A 55 3.64 20.98 1.89
C ASN A 55 3.68 22.27 1.10
N LEU A 56 2.86 22.31 0.05
CA LEU A 56 2.74 23.41 -0.90
C LEU A 56 1.27 23.76 -1.12
N CYS A 57 0.94 25.04 -1.18
CA CYS A 57 -0.31 25.52 -1.80
C CYS A 57 -0.07 26.88 -2.46
N THR A 58 -1.05 27.37 -3.22
CA THR A 58 -1.03 28.72 -3.77
C THR A 58 -2.06 29.61 -3.09
N ASP A 59 -1.73 30.85 -2.80
CA ASP A 59 -2.70 31.84 -2.32
C ASP A 59 -3.49 32.48 -3.48
N ASN A 60 -4.42 33.38 -3.12
CA ASN A 60 -5.26 34.08 -4.08
C ASN A 60 -4.51 35.03 -5.04
N LYS A 61 -3.26 35.34 -4.74
CA LYS A 61 -2.39 36.17 -5.59
C LYS A 61 -1.47 35.34 -6.48
N GLY A 62 -1.43 34.01 -6.27
CA GLY A 62 -0.55 33.09 -6.98
C GLY A 62 0.83 32.94 -6.35
N ARG A 63 1.02 33.35 -5.08
CA ARG A 63 2.25 33.03 -4.34
C ARG A 63 2.20 31.62 -3.82
N ILE A 64 3.34 30.94 -3.81
CA ILE A 64 3.48 29.60 -3.23
C ILE A 64 3.71 29.73 -1.72
N ILE A 65 2.87 29.08 -0.93
CA ILE A 65 3.02 28.96 0.52
C ILE A 65 3.57 27.57 0.81
N VAL A 66 4.58 27.47 1.67
CA VAL A 66 5.20 26.21 2.09
C VAL A 66 5.26 26.09 3.60
N SER A 67 5.24 24.86 4.11
CA SER A 67 5.39 24.59 5.55
C SER A 67 6.70 23.89 5.88
N ASP A 68 7.38 24.31 6.94
CA ASP A 68 8.37 23.48 7.63
C ASP A 68 7.64 22.44 8.52
N GLN A 69 8.01 21.17 8.39
CA GLN A 69 7.36 20.06 9.10
C GLN A 69 7.28 20.28 10.62
N PHE A 70 8.23 20.99 11.23
CA PHE A 70 8.30 21.24 12.67
C PHE A 70 8.33 22.73 13.03
N GLY A 71 8.44 23.59 12.04
CA GLY A 71 8.53 25.03 12.16
C GLY A 71 7.30 25.76 11.61
N GLY A 72 7.51 26.97 11.12
CA GLY A 72 6.48 27.87 10.62
C GLY A 72 6.23 27.74 9.11
N LEU A 73 5.64 28.80 8.57
CA LEU A 73 5.29 28.91 7.16
C LEU A 73 6.18 29.93 6.47
N TYR A 74 6.37 29.73 5.17
CA TYR A 74 7.08 30.64 4.29
C TYR A 74 6.26 30.88 3.01
N ARG A 75 6.50 32.01 2.35
CA ARG A 75 5.74 32.42 1.16
C ARG A 75 6.67 33.10 0.16
N PHE A 76 6.50 32.82 -1.14
CA PHE A 76 7.30 33.41 -2.20
C PHE A 76 6.55 33.44 -3.54
N TRP A 77 6.98 34.33 -4.44
CA TRP A 77 6.57 34.30 -5.83
C TRP A 77 7.39 33.27 -6.61
N ALA A 78 6.73 32.55 -7.51
CA ALA A 78 7.44 31.67 -8.43
C ALA A 78 8.44 32.48 -9.28
N PRO A 79 9.74 32.13 -9.26
CA PRO A 79 10.72 32.88 -10.06
C PRO A 79 10.52 32.64 -11.55
N ALA A 80 11.00 33.58 -12.41
CA ALA A 80 10.99 33.39 -13.86
C ALA A 80 11.73 32.10 -14.27
N ALA A 81 11.38 31.52 -15.44
CA ALA A 81 12.04 30.31 -15.93
C ALA A 81 13.56 30.50 -16.02
N GLY A 82 14.33 29.48 -15.59
CA GLY A 82 15.77 29.50 -15.53
C GLY A 82 16.38 30.35 -14.42
N GLN A 83 15.56 30.96 -13.53
CA GLN A 83 16.04 31.75 -12.40
C GLN A 83 15.85 31.02 -11.08
N PRO A 84 16.87 30.95 -10.21
CA PRO A 84 16.74 30.38 -8.87
C PRO A 84 15.95 31.34 -7.96
N LEU A 85 15.24 30.77 -6.99
CA LEU A 85 14.62 31.51 -5.91
C LEU A 85 15.71 31.99 -4.94
N LYS A 86 15.73 33.30 -4.64
CA LYS A 86 16.71 33.89 -3.71
C LYS A 86 16.15 33.95 -2.30
N ALA A 87 16.96 33.71 -1.29
CA ALA A 87 16.54 33.73 0.11
C ALA A 87 15.82 35.05 0.53
N ARG A 88 16.26 36.20 -0.05
CA ARG A 88 15.63 37.52 0.21
C ARG A 88 14.21 37.65 -0.36
N ASP A 89 13.85 36.80 -1.33
CA ASP A 89 12.53 36.82 -1.98
C ASP A 89 11.54 35.87 -1.26
N ILE A 90 11.97 35.24 -0.16
CA ILE A 90 11.17 34.35 0.66
C ILE A 90 10.73 35.08 1.92
N GLU A 91 9.44 35.27 2.05
CA GLU A 91 8.84 35.86 3.24
C GLU A 91 8.55 34.78 4.28
N LYS A 92 8.94 35.02 5.55
CA LYS A 92 8.46 34.22 6.67
C LYS A 92 7.07 34.70 7.08
N VAL A 93 6.07 33.83 7.01
CA VAL A 93 4.70 34.15 7.44
C VAL A 93 4.70 34.41 8.95
N PRO A 94 4.14 35.55 9.43
CA PRO A 94 4.20 35.91 10.84
C PRO A 94 3.28 35.11 11.74
N ALA A 95 2.33 34.35 11.18
CA ALA A 95 1.41 33.49 11.94
C ALA A 95 2.13 32.59 12.93
N LYS A 96 1.69 32.58 14.17
CA LYS A 96 2.22 31.73 15.26
C LYS A 96 1.67 30.30 15.11
N ILE A 97 2.02 29.64 14.00
CA ILE A 97 1.63 28.27 13.67
C ILE A 97 2.86 27.43 13.35
N ARG A 98 2.79 26.12 13.66
CA ARG A 98 3.87 25.17 13.42
C ARG A 98 3.34 23.78 13.08
N ALA A 99 4.23 22.91 12.62
CA ALA A 99 3.95 21.51 12.32
C ALA A 99 2.75 21.32 11.37
N ALA A 100 2.65 22.20 10.37
CA ALA A 100 1.64 22.13 9.33
C ALA A 100 1.96 20.97 8.37
N ASN A 101 1.02 20.04 8.22
CA ASN A 101 1.08 18.88 7.34
C ASN A 101 -0.03 18.91 6.27
N GLY A 102 -0.75 19.98 6.14
CA GLY A 102 -1.74 20.23 5.10
C GLY A 102 -2.01 21.73 5.00
N LEU A 103 -2.05 22.25 3.78
CA LEU A 103 -2.27 23.66 3.48
C LEU A 103 -3.34 23.81 2.41
N LEU A 104 -4.31 24.69 2.62
CA LEU A 104 -5.33 25.05 1.64
C LEU A 104 -5.65 26.54 1.72
N TRP A 105 -5.54 27.25 0.62
CA TRP A 105 -6.11 28.59 0.49
C TRP A 105 -7.55 28.51 -0.01
N ALA A 106 -8.50 28.89 0.83
CA ALA A 106 -9.92 28.93 0.47
C ALA A 106 -10.67 29.95 1.33
N PHE A 107 -11.81 30.46 0.84
CA PHE A 107 -12.69 31.36 1.59
C PHE A 107 -11.97 32.59 2.16
N GLY A 108 -10.96 33.10 1.47
CA GLY A 108 -10.17 34.28 1.91
C GLY A 108 -9.22 33.99 3.09
N ALA A 109 -8.91 32.73 3.37
CA ALA A 109 -8.06 32.31 4.48
C ALA A 109 -7.17 31.13 4.10
N LEU A 110 -6.09 30.93 4.86
CA LEU A 110 -5.27 29.72 4.81
C LEU A 110 -5.77 28.72 5.87
N TYR A 111 -6.29 27.57 5.44
CA TYR A 111 -6.61 26.44 6.31
C TYR A 111 -5.37 25.58 6.49
N VAL A 112 -5.12 25.16 7.74
CA VAL A 112 -3.89 24.44 8.10
C VAL A 112 -4.22 23.22 8.94
N GLY A 113 -3.84 22.04 8.43
CA GLY A 113 -3.82 20.81 9.18
C GLY A 113 -2.53 20.69 10.01
N VAL A 114 -2.62 20.80 11.33
CA VAL A 114 -1.47 20.74 12.25
C VAL A 114 -1.35 19.33 12.84
N ASN A 115 -0.16 18.72 12.69
CA ASN A 115 0.19 17.45 13.34
C ASN A 115 1.48 17.57 14.15
N ASP A 116 1.39 18.14 15.34
CA ASP A 116 2.55 18.38 16.20
C ASP A 116 2.75 17.26 17.23
N TYR A 117 3.45 16.19 16.84
CA TYR A 117 3.79 15.13 17.77
C TYR A 117 4.92 15.49 18.77
N GLU A 118 5.60 16.62 18.61
CA GLU A 118 6.46 17.22 19.66
C GLU A 118 5.64 17.89 20.79
N ARG A 119 4.32 18.04 20.58
CA ARG A 119 3.37 18.59 21.58
C ARG A 119 3.67 20.02 22.01
N LYS A 120 4.28 20.82 21.14
CA LYS A 120 4.52 22.25 21.37
C LYS A 120 3.32 23.10 20.93
N MET A 121 2.46 22.52 20.09
CA MET A 121 1.17 23.06 19.68
C MET A 121 0.12 21.95 19.69
N GLU A 122 -1.14 22.26 19.98
CA GLU A 122 -2.21 21.27 19.87
C GLU A 122 -2.42 20.87 18.41
N SER A 123 -2.45 19.59 18.10
CA SER A 123 -2.78 19.11 16.76
C SER A 123 -4.26 19.37 16.45
N GLY A 124 -4.59 19.70 15.20
CA GLY A 124 -5.95 20.05 14.83
C GLY A 124 -6.08 20.77 13.50
N LEU A 125 -7.26 21.28 13.25
CA LEU A 125 -7.56 22.14 12.11
C LEU A 125 -7.55 23.59 12.55
N TYR A 126 -6.82 24.42 11.81
CA TYR A 126 -6.65 25.84 12.06
C TYR A 126 -7.01 26.66 10.83
N ARG A 127 -7.33 27.95 11.05
CA ARG A 127 -7.56 28.96 10.04
C ARG A 127 -6.63 30.14 10.32
N VAL A 128 -5.91 30.61 9.30
CA VAL A 128 -4.99 31.74 9.39
C VAL A 128 -5.48 32.82 8.44
N THR A 129 -5.62 34.05 8.95
CA THR A 129 -6.11 35.23 8.22
C THR A 129 -5.16 36.39 8.40
N ASP A 130 -5.29 37.36 7.51
CA ASP A 130 -4.78 38.71 7.66
C ASP A 130 -5.76 39.48 8.54
N SER A 131 -5.29 40.08 9.66
CA SER A 131 -6.18 40.69 10.65
C SER A 131 -6.56 42.14 10.35
N ASP A 132 -5.76 42.86 9.55
CA ASP A 132 -5.90 44.30 9.29
C ASP A 132 -5.85 44.71 7.81
N GLY A 133 -5.66 43.72 6.91
CA GLY A 133 -5.65 43.93 5.46
C GLY A 133 -4.30 44.38 4.88
N ASP A 134 -3.20 44.21 5.63
CA ASP A 134 -1.84 44.56 5.21
C ASP A 134 -1.15 43.48 4.36
N ASP A 135 -1.89 42.39 3.98
CA ASP A 135 -1.42 41.21 3.26
C ASP A 135 -0.50 40.29 4.10
N ARG A 136 -0.47 40.44 5.43
CA ARG A 136 0.30 39.58 6.32
C ARG A 136 -0.63 38.62 7.06
N LEU A 137 -0.39 37.33 6.90
CA LEU A 137 -1.14 36.27 7.60
C LEU A 137 -0.62 36.19 9.05
N ASP A 138 -1.28 36.83 9.97
CA ASP A 138 -0.86 37.01 11.37
C ASP A 138 -1.82 36.43 12.40
N LYS A 139 -3.12 36.35 12.10
CA LYS A 139 -4.15 35.89 13.03
C LYS A 139 -4.38 34.38 12.85
N VAL A 140 -4.18 33.61 13.93
CA VAL A 140 -4.37 32.15 13.98
C VAL A 140 -5.60 31.81 14.81
N GLU A 141 -6.56 31.11 14.22
CA GLU A 141 -7.76 30.62 14.87
C GLU A 141 -7.75 29.08 14.86
N LYS A 142 -7.89 28.45 16.03
CA LYS A 142 -8.09 27.02 16.13
C LYS A 142 -9.56 26.68 15.90
N LEU A 143 -9.87 26.00 14.80
CA LEU A 143 -11.23 25.54 14.50
C LEU A 143 -11.59 24.31 15.34
N ARG A 144 -10.67 23.33 15.42
CA ARG A 144 -10.84 22.15 16.28
C ARG A 144 -9.51 21.48 16.62
N GLY A 145 -9.31 21.16 17.90
CA GLY A 145 -8.21 20.31 18.36
C GLY A 145 -8.51 18.83 18.17
N MET A 146 -7.47 18.04 17.88
CA MET A 146 -7.57 16.59 17.67
C MET A 146 -6.40 15.86 18.33
N THR A 147 -6.66 14.69 18.88
CA THR A 147 -5.61 13.84 19.49
C THR A 147 -4.95 12.97 18.43
N THR A 148 -3.64 13.14 18.27
CA THR A 148 -2.81 12.36 17.32
C THR A 148 -1.60 11.75 18.02
N ARG A 149 -0.96 10.76 17.35
CA ARG A 149 0.32 10.16 17.80
C ARG A 149 1.23 9.94 16.59
N GLY A 150 2.45 10.50 16.64
CA GLY A 150 3.45 10.32 15.59
C GLY A 150 3.06 10.90 14.25
N ASP A 151 3.60 10.32 13.20
CA ASP A 151 3.50 10.82 11.82
C ASP A 151 2.26 10.34 11.03
N HIS A 152 1.40 9.49 11.60
CA HIS A 152 0.10 9.11 11.01
C HIS A 152 -1.05 9.93 11.61
N GLY A 153 -0.88 11.22 11.62
CA GLY A 153 -1.80 12.16 12.26
C GLY A 153 -2.75 12.88 11.29
N ILE A 154 -2.82 14.20 11.45
CA ILE A 154 -3.58 15.10 10.57
C ILE A 154 -2.70 15.45 9.37
N HIS A 155 -3.30 15.41 8.18
CA HIS A 155 -2.63 15.64 6.92
C HIS A 155 -3.39 16.67 6.06
N ALA A 156 -3.61 16.42 4.79
CA ALA A 156 -4.12 17.37 3.83
C ALA A 156 -5.47 17.99 4.18
N VAL A 157 -5.64 19.22 3.74
CA VAL A 157 -6.91 19.95 3.71
C VAL A 157 -7.23 20.25 2.24
N LEU A 158 -8.42 19.88 1.75
CA LEU A 158 -8.81 20.01 0.36
C LEU A 158 -10.08 20.86 0.24
N LEU A 159 -10.22 21.59 -0.88
CA LEU A 159 -11.46 22.30 -1.20
C LEU A 159 -12.46 21.31 -1.84
N ALA A 160 -13.70 21.30 -1.37
CA ALA A 160 -14.76 20.53 -2.01
C ALA A 160 -15.04 21.03 -3.45
N PRO A 161 -15.44 20.14 -4.39
CA PRO A 161 -15.70 20.54 -5.78
C PRO A 161 -16.76 21.63 -5.94
N ASP A 162 -17.76 21.65 -5.04
CA ASP A 162 -18.80 22.68 -5.01
C ASP A 162 -18.36 24.00 -4.37
N LYS A 163 -17.12 24.06 -3.87
CA LYS A 163 -16.51 25.20 -3.19
C LYS A 163 -17.30 25.71 -1.98
N LYS A 164 -18.04 24.83 -1.26
CA LYS A 164 -18.85 25.21 -0.09
C LYS A 164 -18.32 24.62 1.22
N SER A 165 -17.43 23.68 1.16
CA SER A 165 -16.84 22.99 2.32
C SER A 165 -15.40 22.63 2.07
N ILE A 166 -14.73 22.09 3.10
CA ILE A 166 -13.38 21.56 3.02
C ILE A 166 -13.36 20.10 3.46
N TYR A 167 -12.40 19.34 2.96
CA TYR A 167 -12.13 17.99 3.41
C TYR A 167 -10.85 17.98 4.24
N LEU A 168 -10.84 17.18 5.33
CA LEU A 168 -9.66 16.95 6.16
C LEU A 168 -9.31 15.47 6.12
N ILE A 169 -8.06 15.19 5.78
CA ILE A 169 -7.51 13.84 5.70
C ILE A 169 -6.73 13.51 6.96
N THR A 170 -6.96 12.32 7.55
CA THR A 170 -6.27 11.88 8.76
C THR A 170 -5.80 10.43 8.67
N GLY A 171 -4.62 10.14 9.22
CA GLY A 171 -4.08 8.79 9.35
C GLY A 171 -4.62 8.03 10.57
N ASN A 172 -4.28 6.74 10.65
CA ASN A 172 -4.79 5.81 11.67
C ASN A 172 -4.34 6.10 13.11
N ASN A 173 -3.42 7.02 13.32
CA ASN A 173 -2.99 7.45 14.66
C ASN A 173 -3.76 8.66 15.18
N THR A 174 -4.77 9.13 14.43
CA THR A 174 -5.69 10.18 14.86
C THR A 174 -6.89 9.53 15.57
N THR A 175 -7.22 10.02 16.76
CA THR A 175 -8.47 9.62 17.42
C THR A 175 -9.64 10.24 16.67
N PRO A 176 -10.70 9.47 16.32
CA PRO A 176 -11.86 10.01 15.62
C PRO A 176 -12.44 11.25 16.33
N ALA A 177 -12.62 12.32 15.59
CA ALA A 177 -13.27 13.53 16.10
C ALA A 177 -14.79 13.28 16.25
N LYS A 178 -15.40 13.93 17.25
CA LYS A 178 -16.86 13.97 17.32
C LYS A 178 -17.40 14.62 16.04
N SER A 179 -18.30 13.95 15.36
CA SER A 179 -18.93 14.40 14.12
C SER A 179 -20.44 14.60 14.32
N ASP A 180 -21.01 15.52 13.56
CA ASP A 180 -22.46 15.83 13.58
C ASP A 180 -23.22 14.87 12.66
N ALA A 181 -22.54 14.37 11.62
CA ALA A 181 -23.07 13.41 10.66
C ALA A 181 -21.99 12.40 10.24
N SER A 182 -22.42 11.30 9.65
CA SER A 182 -21.53 10.29 9.10
C SER A 182 -22.19 9.60 7.91
N ARG A 183 -21.49 9.57 6.76
CA ARG A 183 -21.90 8.76 5.60
C ARG A 183 -21.59 7.27 5.80
N ILE A 184 -20.77 6.95 6.79
CA ILE A 184 -20.50 5.58 7.19
C ILE A 184 -21.44 5.24 8.34
N PRO A 185 -22.13 4.09 8.30
CA PRO A 185 -22.84 3.60 9.46
C PRO A 185 -21.90 3.39 10.66
N LEU A 186 -22.19 4.03 11.81
CA LEU A 186 -21.30 4.09 12.98
C LEU A 186 -21.30 2.78 13.82
N HIS A 187 -21.34 1.65 13.15
CA HIS A 187 -21.23 0.32 13.76
C HIS A 187 -19.96 -0.42 13.33
N TRP A 188 -18.89 0.30 13.05
CA TRP A 188 -17.62 -0.31 12.73
C TRP A 188 -17.08 -1.17 13.88
N GLY A 189 -16.37 -2.23 13.51
CA GLY A 189 -15.75 -3.17 14.44
C GLY A 189 -14.45 -3.75 13.88
N GLU A 190 -13.77 -4.52 14.73
CA GLU A 190 -12.63 -5.32 14.30
C GLU A 190 -13.10 -6.47 13.41
N ASP A 191 -14.23 -7.10 13.77
CA ASP A 191 -14.91 -8.14 13.00
C ASP A 191 -14.02 -9.33 12.63
N HIS A 192 -13.17 -9.79 13.57
CA HIS A 192 -12.29 -10.95 13.39
C HIS A 192 -12.89 -12.18 14.03
N LEU A 193 -13.05 -13.24 13.25
CA LEU A 193 -13.58 -14.50 13.74
C LEU A 193 -12.57 -15.21 14.65
N LEU A 194 -11.32 -15.33 14.20
CA LEU A 194 -10.24 -15.89 15.01
C LEU A 194 -9.46 -14.76 15.72
N PRO A 195 -8.86 -15.03 16.88
CA PRO A 195 -8.08 -14.02 17.61
C PRO A 195 -7.05 -13.34 16.72
N ARG A 196 -7.10 -12.01 16.67
CA ARG A 196 -6.17 -11.19 15.91
C ARG A 196 -4.77 -11.25 16.55
N MET A 197 -3.76 -11.52 15.76
CA MET A 197 -2.37 -11.35 16.18
C MET A 197 -1.95 -9.89 15.93
N PRO A 198 -1.49 -9.16 16.97
CA PRO A 198 -1.00 -7.79 16.80
C PRO A 198 0.32 -7.79 16.01
N ASP A 199 0.76 -6.62 15.55
CA ASP A 199 2.09 -6.48 14.96
C ASP A 199 3.17 -7.02 15.89
N GLY A 200 4.08 -7.85 15.38
CA GLY A 200 5.09 -8.55 16.13
C GLY A 200 6.13 -7.62 16.81
N ARG A 201 6.28 -6.40 16.32
CA ARG A 201 7.13 -5.34 16.88
C ARG A 201 6.36 -4.33 17.73
N GLY A 202 5.04 -4.50 17.87
CA GLY A 202 4.16 -3.68 18.69
C GLY A 202 3.66 -2.41 17.98
N HIS A 203 3.92 -2.23 16.67
CA HIS A 203 3.44 -1.06 15.95
C HIS A 203 1.91 -0.99 15.98
N ASN A 204 1.37 0.14 16.43
CA ASN A 204 -0.07 0.40 16.54
C ASN A 204 -0.88 -0.69 17.30
N ARG A 205 -0.26 -1.41 18.25
CA ARG A 205 -0.86 -2.56 18.96
C ARG A 205 -2.26 -2.24 19.51
N ASP A 206 -2.43 -1.07 20.10
CA ASP A 206 -3.66 -0.65 20.79
C ASP A 206 -4.62 0.14 19.91
N ARG A 207 -4.32 0.26 18.61
CA ARG A 207 -5.21 0.93 17.66
C ARG A 207 -6.26 -0.03 17.13
N LEU A 208 -7.52 0.33 17.36
CA LEU A 208 -8.70 -0.36 16.85
C LEU A 208 -9.29 0.38 15.66
N ALA A 209 -10.33 -0.21 15.03
CA ALA A 209 -11.14 0.46 14.02
C ALA A 209 -11.60 1.85 14.50
N PRO A 210 -11.81 2.80 13.58
CA PRO A 210 -11.93 2.64 12.13
C PRO A 210 -10.65 2.78 11.31
N GLY A 211 -9.51 3.18 11.90
CA GLY A 211 -8.31 3.59 11.16
C GLY A 211 -8.34 5.06 10.76
N GLY A 212 -7.67 5.43 9.66
CA GLY A 212 -7.69 6.78 9.11
C GLY A 212 -9.08 7.16 8.60
N ILE A 213 -9.41 8.46 8.67
CA ILE A 213 -10.74 9.01 8.35
C ILE A 213 -10.59 10.24 7.46
N ILE A 214 -11.54 10.41 6.55
CA ILE A 214 -11.75 11.63 5.76
C ILE A 214 -13.03 12.30 6.26
N TYR A 215 -12.92 13.58 6.58
CA TYR A 215 -14.04 14.41 7.02
C TYR A 215 -14.40 15.44 5.95
N ASN A 216 -15.69 15.78 5.84
CA ASN A 216 -16.19 16.99 5.20
C ASN A 216 -16.57 17.99 6.29
N ILE A 217 -16.16 19.26 6.16
CA ILE A 217 -16.21 20.25 7.24
C ILE A 217 -16.71 21.58 6.68
N SER A 218 -17.62 22.26 7.38
CA SER A 218 -18.03 23.62 7.02
C SER A 218 -16.84 24.61 7.14
N PRO A 219 -16.79 25.69 6.36
CA PRO A 219 -15.68 26.63 6.36
C PRO A 219 -15.40 27.29 7.72
N ASP A 220 -16.42 27.38 8.59
CA ASP A 220 -16.29 27.88 9.95
C ASP A 220 -15.85 26.83 10.97
N GLY A 221 -15.63 25.58 10.53
CA GLY A 221 -15.18 24.48 11.36
C GLY A 221 -16.21 23.92 12.34
N LYS A 222 -17.49 24.33 12.27
CA LYS A 222 -18.52 23.94 13.24
C LYS A 222 -19.16 22.60 12.91
N HIS A 223 -19.44 22.32 11.63
CA HIS A 223 -20.09 21.11 11.19
C HIS A 223 -19.08 20.11 10.59
N TRP A 224 -19.07 18.88 11.11
CA TRP A 224 -18.17 17.82 10.74
C TRP A 224 -18.95 16.58 10.31
N GLU A 225 -18.69 16.08 9.13
CA GLU A 225 -19.28 14.86 8.60
C GLU A 225 -18.16 13.86 8.28
N ILE A 226 -18.30 12.59 8.72
CA ILE A 226 -17.40 11.50 8.30
C ILE A 226 -17.82 11.05 6.91
N VAL A 227 -16.87 11.08 5.95
CA VAL A 227 -17.11 10.68 4.55
C VAL A 227 -16.69 9.23 4.32
N SER A 228 -15.48 8.87 4.75
CA SER A 228 -14.83 7.60 4.47
C SER A 228 -13.86 7.21 5.59
N SER A 229 -13.56 5.91 5.75
CA SER A 229 -12.64 5.41 6.78
C SER A 229 -11.96 4.11 6.39
N GLY A 230 -11.08 3.64 7.29
CA GLY A 230 -10.43 2.34 7.12
C GLY A 230 -9.09 2.40 6.40
N TYR A 231 -8.44 3.54 6.41
CA TYR A 231 -7.10 3.74 5.86
C TYR A 231 -6.01 3.47 6.90
N ARG A 232 -4.80 3.17 6.40
CA ARG A 232 -3.61 3.16 7.26
C ARG A 232 -3.08 4.59 7.45
N ASN A 233 -2.56 5.19 6.38
CA ASN A 233 -1.99 6.53 6.42
C ASN A 233 -2.06 7.17 5.04
N ILE A 234 -3.21 7.71 4.74
CA ILE A 234 -3.41 8.59 3.60
C ILE A 234 -2.84 9.96 3.96
N PHE A 235 -1.90 10.47 3.14
CA PHE A 235 -1.27 11.75 3.41
C PHE A 235 -2.00 12.89 2.68
N ASP A 236 -2.51 12.62 1.48
CA ASP A 236 -3.12 13.61 0.64
C ASP A 236 -4.24 13.01 -0.22
N GLY A 237 -4.99 13.84 -0.93
CA GLY A 237 -6.03 13.48 -1.87
C GLY A 237 -6.32 14.61 -2.85
N ASP A 238 -6.96 14.29 -3.96
CA ASP A 238 -7.39 15.29 -4.93
C ASP A 238 -8.65 14.83 -5.65
N PHE A 239 -9.43 15.78 -6.12
CA PHE A 239 -10.66 15.56 -6.86
C PHE A 239 -10.41 15.57 -8.37
N ASN A 240 -10.98 14.59 -9.06
CA ASN A 240 -11.02 14.67 -10.51
C ASN A 240 -12.06 15.72 -10.99
N ARG A 241 -12.09 15.99 -12.29
CA ARG A 241 -13.00 16.97 -12.90
C ARG A 241 -14.49 16.60 -12.80
N ASP A 242 -14.80 15.34 -12.51
CA ASP A 242 -16.18 14.86 -12.25
C ASP A 242 -16.56 14.98 -10.75
N GLY A 243 -15.66 15.48 -9.89
CA GLY A 243 -15.88 15.64 -8.46
C GLY A 243 -15.68 14.37 -7.63
N GLU A 244 -15.06 13.35 -8.20
CA GLU A 244 -14.69 12.13 -7.48
C GLU A 244 -13.34 12.31 -6.78
N LEU A 245 -13.27 11.91 -5.51
CA LEU A 245 -12.07 12.03 -4.67
C LEU A 245 -11.20 10.77 -4.78
N PHE A 246 -9.90 10.98 -4.89
CA PHE A 246 -8.89 9.90 -4.87
C PHE A 246 -7.83 10.18 -3.82
N THR A 247 -7.27 9.11 -3.24
CA THR A 247 -6.17 9.20 -2.28
C THR A 247 -5.21 8.03 -2.44
N TYR A 248 -3.99 8.19 -1.93
CA TYR A 248 -2.94 7.18 -1.97
C TYR A 248 -2.69 6.67 -0.54
N ASP A 249 -3.11 5.40 -0.26
CA ASP A 249 -3.01 4.80 1.06
C ASP A 249 -1.72 4.00 1.23
N ALA A 250 -1.17 4.03 2.44
CA ALA A 250 0.09 3.39 2.78
C ALA A 250 -0.06 1.88 3.02
N ASP A 251 1.00 1.12 2.72
CA ASP A 251 1.16 -0.27 3.14
C ASP A 251 1.68 -0.38 4.59
N MET A 252 1.79 -1.61 5.09
CA MET A 252 2.53 -1.96 6.29
C MET A 252 3.71 -2.84 5.88
N GLU A 253 4.85 -2.24 5.64
CA GLU A 253 6.07 -2.89 5.15
C GLU A 253 6.55 -4.04 6.06
N TYR A 254 6.18 -4.02 7.36
CA TYR A 254 6.54 -5.06 8.31
C TYR A 254 5.77 -6.38 8.08
N ASP A 255 4.62 -6.30 7.39
CA ASP A 255 3.78 -7.45 7.03
C ASP A 255 4.14 -8.04 5.66
N PHE A 256 5.07 -7.45 4.93
CA PHE A 256 5.39 -7.88 3.57
C PHE A 256 5.57 -9.39 3.48
N ASN A 257 5.03 -10.01 2.42
CA ASN A 257 4.99 -11.44 2.18
C ASN A 257 4.15 -12.26 3.19
N THR A 258 3.20 -11.64 3.88
CA THR A 258 2.12 -12.35 4.60
C THR A 258 0.81 -12.27 3.82
N SER A 259 -0.15 -13.14 4.13
CA SER A 259 -1.49 -13.12 3.51
C SER A 259 -2.30 -11.85 3.82
N TRP A 260 -2.02 -11.21 4.95
CA TRP A 260 -2.66 -9.93 5.36
C TRP A 260 -1.88 -8.68 4.94
N TYR A 261 -0.76 -8.79 4.23
CA TYR A 261 -0.10 -7.63 3.62
C TYR A 261 -1.02 -6.97 2.60
N ARG A 262 -1.12 -5.66 2.65
CA ARG A 262 -1.80 -4.84 1.64
C ARG A 262 -0.79 -3.83 1.11
N PRO A 263 -0.56 -3.77 -0.22
CA PRO A 263 0.36 -2.82 -0.83
C PRO A 263 -0.15 -1.39 -0.69
N THR A 264 0.71 -0.42 -0.95
CA THR A 264 0.24 0.95 -1.18
C THR A 264 -0.71 0.95 -2.38
N ARG A 265 -1.75 1.78 -2.32
CA ARG A 265 -2.88 1.66 -3.27
C ARG A 265 -3.61 2.98 -3.47
N ILE A 266 -4.16 3.16 -4.66
CA ILE A 266 -5.04 4.29 -4.94
C ILE A 266 -6.48 3.88 -4.61
N CYS A 267 -7.11 4.68 -3.76
CA CYS A 267 -8.49 4.48 -3.31
C CYS A 267 -9.40 5.52 -3.97
N HIS A 268 -10.49 5.07 -4.60
CA HIS A 268 -11.60 5.91 -5.03
C HIS A 268 -12.52 6.16 -3.84
N VAL A 269 -12.46 7.33 -3.26
CA VAL A 269 -13.13 7.71 -2.01
C VAL A 269 -14.61 8.01 -2.27
N THR A 270 -15.42 6.96 -2.38
CA THR A 270 -16.87 7.10 -2.53
C THR A 270 -17.55 7.37 -1.18
N SER A 271 -18.76 7.90 -1.22
CA SER A 271 -19.55 8.17 0.00
C SER A 271 -19.72 6.90 0.84
N GLY A 272 -19.40 6.97 2.14
CA GLY A 272 -19.54 5.84 3.07
C GLY A 272 -18.55 4.68 2.83
N SER A 273 -17.48 4.89 2.05
CA SER A 273 -16.48 3.86 1.73
C SER A 273 -15.66 3.43 2.95
N MET A 274 -15.28 2.14 2.99
CA MET A 274 -14.41 1.56 4.02
C MET A 274 -13.29 0.72 3.39
N TRP A 275 -12.05 0.96 3.82
CA TRP A 275 -10.84 0.44 3.19
C TRP A 275 -10.13 -0.65 3.99
N GLY A 276 -10.74 -1.08 5.10
CA GLY A 276 -10.42 -2.33 5.79
C GLY A 276 -9.12 -2.35 6.59
N TRP A 277 -8.48 -1.19 6.88
CA TRP A 277 -7.32 -1.21 7.76
C TRP A 277 -7.68 -1.73 9.16
N ARG A 278 -6.83 -2.62 9.66
CA ARG A 278 -6.81 -3.14 11.02
C ARG A 278 -5.36 -3.40 11.42
N ASN A 279 -5.06 -3.43 12.71
CA ASN A 279 -3.71 -3.73 13.18
C ASN A 279 -3.37 -5.22 13.00
N GLY A 280 -2.10 -5.53 12.77
CA GLY A 280 -1.59 -6.89 12.68
C GLY A 280 -2.29 -7.71 11.60
N THR A 281 -2.65 -8.96 11.92
CA THR A 281 -3.31 -9.89 10.98
C THR A 281 -4.74 -9.53 10.62
N GLY A 282 -5.23 -8.41 11.10
CA GLY A 282 -6.63 -8.01 10.92
C GLY A 282 -6.94 -7.26 9.65
N LYS A 283 -5.96 -6.90 8.81
CA LYS A 283 -6.19 -6.18 7.56
C LYS A 283 -7.08 -6.96 6.62
N ARG A 284 -8.20 -6.35 6.22
CA ARG A 284 -9.19 -7.01 5.37
C ARG A 284 -8.67 -7.13 3.94
N PRO A 285 -8.75 -8.32 3.32
CA PRO A 285 -8.39 -8.49 1.91
C PRO A 285 -9.43 -7.85 0.99
N GLU A 286 -9.02 -7.57 -0.24
CA GLU A 286 -9.85 -6.88 -1.24
C GLU A 286 -11.12 -7.67 -1.61
N PHE A 287 -11.08 -8.99 -1.50
CA PHE A 287 -12.22 -9.85 -1.79
C PHE A 287 -13.30 -9.87 -0.69
N TYR A 288 -13.04 -9.31 0.49
CA TYR A 288 -14.06 -9.23 1.56
C TYR A 288 -15.21 -8.33 1.12
N PRO A 289 -16.47 -8.81 1.19
CA PRO A 289 -17.64 -8.03 0.75
C PRO A 289 -17.87 -6.75 1.56
N ASP A 290 -17.30 -6.69 2.76
CA ASP A 290 -17.43 -5.56 3.69
C ASP A 290 -16.18 -4.64 3.72
N THR A 291 -15.48 -4.55 2.60
CA THR A 291 -14.47 -3.52 2.27
C THR A 291 -14.50 -3.24 0.76
N LEU A 292 -13.86 -2.17 0.28
CA LEU A 292 -13.80 -1.86 -1.15
C LEU A 292 -12.40 -2.16 -1.71
N PRO A 293 -12.31 -2.59 -2.99
CA PRO A 293 -11.04 -2.78 -3.68
C PRO A 293 -10.46 -1.43 -4.14
N PRO A 294 -9.12 -1.32 -4.27
CA PRO A 294 -8.48 -0.14 -4.82
C PRO A 294 -8.72 0.00 -6.35
N VAL A 295 -8.47 1.21 -6.85
CA VAL A 295 -8.37 1.45 -8.30
C VAL A 295 -7.16 0.71 -8.89
N ILE A 296 -6.02 0.80 -8.19
CA ILE A 296 -4.78 0.11 -8.54
C ILE A 296 -3.92 -0.09 -7.29
N ASN A 297 -3.27 -1.24 -7.19
CA ASN A 297 -2.20 -1.51 -6.24
C ASN A 297 -0.86 -1.02 -6.80
N ILE A 298 -0.09 -0.26 -6.02
CA ILE A 298 1.17 0.34 -6.45
C ILE A 298 2.36 -0.56 -6.08
N GLY A 299 2.38 -1.12 -4.88
CA GLY A 299 3.48 -1.94 -4.35
C GLY A 299 3.95 -1.45 -2.98
N PRO A 300 5.13 -1.86 -2.52
CA PRO A 300 5.75 -1.29 -1.32
C PRO A 300 6.07 0.19 -1.55
N GLY A 301 5.83 1.05 -0.54
CA GLY A 301 6.13 2.48 -0.68
C GLY A 301 5.74 3.30 0.54
N SER A 302 5.99 4.62 0.44
CA SER A 302 5.59 5.61 1.45
C SER A 302 4.84 6.75 0.77
N PRO A 303 3.52 6.65 0.65
CA PRO A 303 2.66 7.69 0.10
C PRO A 303 2.85 9.04 0.78
N THR A 304 2.95 10.09 -0.03
CA THR A 304 2.94 11.50 0.39
C THR A 304 1.95 12.29 -0.45
N GLY A 305 2.30 13.45 -0.99
CA GLY A 305 1.41 14.30 -1.77
C GLY A 305 0.86 13.64 -3.02
N VAL A 306 -0.29 14.11 -3.46
CA VAL A 306 -0.91 13.72 -4.73
C VAL A 306 -1.53 14.95 -5.40
N THR A 307 -1.61 14.98 -6.71
CA THR A 307 -2.30 16.04 -7.47
C THR A 307 -2.68 15.58 -8.85
N PHE A 308 -3.83 16.01 -9.36
CA PHE A 308 -4.13 15.87 -10.78
C PHE A 308 -3.34 16.89 -11.62
N GLY A 309 -3.01 16.53 -12.85
CA GLY A 309 -2.29 17.40 -13.77
C GLY A 309 -3.12 18.52 -14.40
N TYR A 310 -4.30 18.80 -13.87
CA TYR A 310 -5.22 19.80 -14.44
C TYR A 310 -4.61 21.20 -14.46
N GLY A 311 -4.63 21.80 -15.65
CA GLY A 311 -4.04 23.13 -15.88
C GLY A 311 -2.54 23.12 -16.15
N ALA A 312 -1.89 21.96 -16.08
CA ALA A 312 -0.49 21.86 -16.44
C ALA A 312 -0.25 22.14 -17.93
N LYS A 313 0.78 22.89 -18.25
CA LYS A 313 1.30 23.04 -19.63
C LYS A 313 2.15 21.83 -19.99
N PHE A 314 1.56 20.65 -19.92
CA PHE A 314 2.14 19.36 -20.24
C PHE A 314 1.42 18.73 -21.45
N PRO A 315 1.99 17.72 -22.10
CA PRO A 315 1.26 16.91 -23.10
C PRO A 315 -0.06 16.36 -22.55
N ALA A 316 -1.04 16.19 -23.42
CA ALA A 316 -2.43 15.84 -23.06
C ALA A 316 -2.56 14.69 -22.05
N LYS A 317 -1.76 13.61 -22.23
CA LYS A 317 -1.80 12.45 -21.33
C LYS A 317 -1.47 12.76 -19.86
N TYR A 318 -0.68 13.80 -19.62
CA TYR A 318 -0.27 14.21 -18.28
C TYR A 318 -1.23 15.24 -17.66
N GLN A 319 -2.06 15.91 -18.46
CA GLN A 319 -3.02 16.88 -17.93
C GLN A 319 -4.17 16.22 -17.17
N ASP A 320 -4.54 14.97 -17.53
CA ASP A 320 -5.56 14.20 -16.80
C ASP A 320 -4.94 13.11 -15.90
N ALA A 321 -3.61 13.02 -15.84
CA ALA A 321 -2.94 12.07 -14.96
C ALA A 321 -3.08 12.45 -13.47
N PHE A 322 -3.23 11.45 -12.62
CA PHE A 322 -3.14 11.58 -11.17
C PHE A 322 -1.70 11.32 -10.75
N PHE A 323 -0.98 12.37 -10.38
CA PHE A 323 0.38 12.27 -9.90
C PHE A 323 0.39 11.85 -8.45
N ILE A 324 1.14 10.79 -8.11
CA ILE A 324 1.31 10.28 -6.75
C ILE A 324 2.79 10.23 -6.40
N LEU A 325 3.12 10.63 -5.18
CA LEU A 325 4.46 10.78 -4.70
C LEU A 325 4.83 9.67 -3.72
N ASP A 326 5.99 9.04 -3.93
CA ASP A 326 6.54 8.01 -3.05
C ASP A 326 7.85 8.49 -2.41
N TRP A 327 7.79 8.77 -1.13
CA TRP A 327 8.87 9.32 -0.33
C TRP A 327 10.07 8.36 -0.20
N SER A 328 9.79 7.06 0.01
CA SER A 328 10.83 6.05 0.25
C SER A 328 11.64 5.71 -1.00
N TRP A 329 10.97 5.70 -2.15
CA TRP A 329 11.60 5.32 -3.41
C TRP A 329 12.01 6.51 -4.27
N GLY A 330 11.77 7.73 -3.79
CA GLY A 330 12.13 8.94 -4.50
C GLY A 330 11.48 9.04 -5.88
N LYS A 331 10.15 8.85 -5.94
CA LYS A 331 9.40 8.78 -7.20
C LYS A 331 8.17 9.65 -7.19
N ILE A 332 7.87 10.20 -8.36
CA ILE A 332 6.55 10.69 -8.74
C ILE A 332 6.04 9.77 -9.86
N HIS A 333 4.93 9.11 -9.66
CA HIS A 333 4.26 8.32 -10.69
C HIS A 333 3.14 9.14 -11.33
N ALA A 334 2.94 9.00 -12.63
CA ALA A 334 1.74 9.42 -13.33
C ALA A 334 0.80 8.21 -13.46
N VAL A 335 -0.40 8.36 -12.95
CA VAL A 335 -1.44 7.32 -12.96
C VAL A 335 -2.54 7.75 -13.91
N HIS A 336 -2.80 6.94 -14.90
CA HIS A 336 -3.79 7.18 -15.95
C HIS A 336 -5.04 6.37 -15.62
N MET A 337 -6.12 7.06 -15.28
CA MET A 337 -7.38 6.46 -14.85
C MET A 337 -8.40 6.42 -15.99
N GLU A 338 -9.11 5.29 -16.10
CA GLU A 338 -10.20 5.09 -17.04
C GLU A 338 -11.47 4.71 -16.26
N PRO A 339 -12.64 5.28 -16.58
CA PRO A 339 -13.90 4.86 -15.97
C PRO A 339 -14.19 3.38 -16.19
N GLU A 340 -14.49 2.64 -15.13
CA GLU A 340 -14.89 1.24 -15.18
C GLU A 340 -16.09 1.00 -14.24
N GLY A 341 -17.23 0.62 -14.81
CA GLY A 341 -18.45 0.46 -14.02
C GLY A 341 -18.84 1.76 -13.33
N SER A 342 -19.03 1.70 -12.01
CA SER A 342 -19.29 2.87 -11.17
C SER A 342 -18.04 3.42 -10.47
N THR A 343 -16.87 2.95 -10.86
CA THR A 343 -15.55 3.37 -10.34
C THR A 343 -14.56 3.56 -11.50
N TYR A 344 -13.27 3.32 -11.26
CA TYR A 344 -12.18 3.50 -12.22
C TYR A 344 -11.23 2.29 -12.16
N THR A 345 -10.58 2.04 -13.28
CA THR A 345 -9.35 1.25 -13.38
C THR A 345 -8.19 2.17 -13.72
N ALA A 346 -6.94 1.72 -13.59
CA ALA A 346 -5.80 2.57 -13.90
C ALA A 346 -4.56 1.79 -14.34
N THR A 347 -3.71 2.50 -15.08
CA THR A 347 -2.31 2.13 -15.34
C THR A 347 -1.38 3.19 -14.76
N LYS A 348 -0.12 2.84 -14.51
CA LYS A 348 0.87 3.80 -13.98
C LYS A 348 2.18 3.74 -14.75
N GLU A 349 2.84 4.90 -14.81
CA GLU A 349 4.23 5.02 -15.24
C GLU A 349 5.04 5.84 -14.22
N THR A 350 6.36 5.66 -14.19
CA THR A 350 7.23 6.54 -13.41
C THR A 350 7.43 7.84 -14.19
N PHE A 351 7.05 8.97 -13.59
CA PHE A 351 7.18 10.29 -14.19
C PHE A 351 8.49 10.96 -13.81
N ILE A 352 8.81 11.04 -12.51
CA ILE A 352 10.09 11.57 -12.02
C ILE A 352 10.68 10.57 -11.03
N THR A 353 12.00 10.43 -11.05
CA THR A 353 12.72 9.63 -10.07
C THR A 353 14.09 10.22 -9.76
N GLY A 354 14.57 9.97 -8.56
CA GLY A 354 15.92 10.38 -8.12
C GLY A 354 16.34 9.65 -6.84
N SER A 355 17.63 9.71 -6.52
CA SER A 355 18.14 9.05 -5.32
C SER A 355 19.25 9.87 -4.67
N PRO A 356 19.05 10.30 -3.41
CA PRO A 356 17.79 10.29 -2.66
C PRO A 356 16.84 11.41 -3.13
N LEU A 357 15.54 11.15 -3.31
CA LEU A 357 14.56 12.16 -3.67
C LEU A 357 13.32 12.00 -2.77
N PRO A 358 13.36 12.38 -1.49
CA PRO A 358 12.26 12.22 -0.55
C PRO A 358 11.13 13.23 -0.85
N VAL A 359 10.37 12.96 -1.91
CA VAL A 359 9.26 13.81 -2.37
C VAL A 359 8.14 13.84 -1.34
N THR A 360 7.63 15.05 -1.06
CA THR A 360 6.62 15.24 -0.01
C THR A 360 5.31 15.77 -0.55
N ASP A 361 5.33 16.75 -1.45
CA ASP A 361 4.13 17.36 -1.99
C ASP A 361 4.38 17.95 -3.37
N ALA A 362 3.31 18.11 -4.18
CA ALA A 362 3.36 18.72 -5.49
C ALA A 362 2.06 19.48 -5.81
N ILE A 363 2.19 20.58 -6.55
CA ILE A 363 1.08 21.37 -7.07
C ILE A 363 1.28 21.70 -8.54
N ILE A 364 0.18 21.89 -9.27
CA ILE A 364 0.20 22.57 -10.57
C ILE A 364 -0.09 24.05 -10.33
N HIS A 365 0.89 24.90 -10.64
CA HIS A 365 0.76 26.32 -10.38
C HIS A 365 -0.19 27.01 -11.38
N PRO A 366 -1.23 27.70 -10.93
CA PRO A 366 -2.31 28.16 -11.79
C PRO A 366 -1.90 29.25 -12.80
N ALA A 367 -0.86 30.02 -12.53
CA ALA A 367 -0.44 31.11 -13.40
C ALA A 367 0.46 30.66 -14.55
N ASP A 368 1.41 29.76 -14.31
CA ASP A 368 2.39 29.32 -15.31
C ASP A 368 2.14 27.92 -15.86
N GLY A 369 1.33 27.10 -15.17
CA GLY A 369 1.03 25.72 -15.53
C GLY A 369 2.21 24.77 -15.35
N ALA A 370 3.24 25.14 -14.58
CA ALA A 370 4.31 24.26 -14.21
C ALA A 370 3.94 23.44 -12.96
N MET A 371 4.53 22.25 -12.83
CA MET A 371 4.46 21.50 -11.59
C MET A 371 5.58 21.98 -10.65
N TYR A 372 5.21 22.28 -9.40
CA TYR A 372 6.17 22.53 -8.32
C TYR A 372 6.09 21.40 -7.33
N PHE A 373 7.25 20.85 -6.93
CA PHE A 373 7.28 19.82 -5.89
C PHE A 373 8.36 20.09 -4.85
N ALA A 374 8.12 19.60 -3.64
CA ALA A 374 9.07 19.68 -2.54
C ALA A 374 9.66 18.30 -2.22
N ILE A 375 10.90 18.30 -1.76
CA ILE A 375 11.51 17.18 -1.07
C ILE A 375 11.79 17.55 0.38
N GLY A 376 11.65 16.61 1.32
CA GLY A 376 11.86 16.89 2.74
C GLY A 376 11.27 15.82 3.65
N GLY A 377 10.75 16.27 4.79
CA GLY A 377 10.17 15.41 5.79
C GLY A 377 11.19 14.75 6.71
N ARG A 378 10.76 14.40 7.93
CA ARG A 378 11.61 13.73 8.94
C ARG A 378 12.96 14.41 9.14
N ARG A 379 12.99 15.76 9.04
CA ARG A 379 14.20 16.59 9.18
C ARG A 379 15.31 16.31 8.16
N VAL A 380 15.00 15.66 7.02
CA VAL A 380 15.98 15.54 5.95
C VAL A 380 16.17 16.87 5.23
N GLN A 381 17.24 17.00 4.47
CA GLN A 381 17.50 18.18 3.63
C GLN A 381 16.33 18.37 2.65
N SER A 382 15.82 19.58 2.60
CA SER A 382 14.68 19.96 1.77
C SER A 382 15.10 20.83 0.58
N GLY A 383 14.27 20.80 -0.46
CA GLY A 383 14.39 21.63 -1.64
C GLY A 383 13.06 21.77 -2.36
N VAL A 384 12.92 22.84 -3.13
CA VAL A 384 11.78 23.09 -4.02
C VAL A 384 12.23 23.04 -5.46
N TYR A 385 11.48 22.34 -6.27
CA TYR A 385 11.75 22.09 -7.68
C TYR A 385 10.59 22.56 -8.54
N ARG A 386 10.90 22.89 -9.79
CA ARG A 386 9.91 23.19 -10.85
C ARG A 386 10.10 22.21 -11.99
N VAL A 387 8.99 21.73 -12.56
CA VAL A 387 8.94 20.90 -13.75
C VAL A 387 8.20 21.63 -14.84
N THR A 388 8.81 21.77 -16.01
CA THR A 388 8.23 22.37 -17.21
C THR A 388 8.38 21.41 -18.40
N TYR A 389 7.48 21.54 -19.37
CA TYR A 389 7.62 20.81 -20.64
C TYR A 389 8.22 21.74 -21.71
N VAL A 390 9.32 21.31 -22.32
CA VAL A 390 10.06 22.03 -23.36
C VAL A 390 10.13 21.23 -24.67
N GLY A 391 9.41 20.10 -24.73
CA GLY A 391 9.35 19.24 -25.91
C GLY A 391 8.45 19.79 -27.01
N LYS A 392 8.17 18.95 -28.01
CA LYS A 392 7.43 19.36 -29.23
C LYS A 392 5.94 19.03 -29.21
N GLU A 393 5.47 18.23 -28.26
CA GLU A 393 4.05 17.89 -28.17
C GLU A 393 3.20 19.10 -27.76
N SER A 394 1.94 19.11 -28.19
CA SER A 394 1.00 20.17 -27.82
C SER A 394 0.73 20.16 -26.31
N THR A 395 0.80 21.33 -25.70
CA THR A 395 0.40 21.58 -24.31
C THR A 395 -0.95 22.31 -24.22
N ALA A 396 -1.73 22.34 -25.31
CA ALA A 396 -3.06 22.91 -25.30
C ALA A 396 -3.95 22.22 -24.28
N LEU A 397 -4.74 23.00 -23.54
CA LEU A 397 -5.60 22.47 -22.48
C LEU A 397 -6.59 21.44 -23.01
N VAL A 398 -6.60 20.26 -22.39
CA VAL A 398 -7.54 19.19 -22.70
C VAL A 398 -8.93 19.60 -22.20
N LYS A 399 -9.91 19.51 -23.12
CA LYS A 399 -11.31 19.74 -22.77
C LYS A 399 -11.83 18.57 -21.94
N HIS A 400 -12.41 18.87 -20.79
CA HIS A 400 -13.05 17.86 -19.96
C HIS A 400 -14.20 17.18 -20.71
N LYS A 401 -14.23 15.86 -20.66
CA LYS A 401 -15.36 15.03 -21.10
C LYS A 401 -16.01 14.42 -19.84
N PRO A 402 -17.17 14.90 -19.42
CA PRO A 402 -17.83 14.40 -18.22
C PRO A 402 -18.07 12.88 -18.30
N ASN A 403 -17.87 12.21 -17.20
CA ASN A 403 -18.21 10.79 -17.07
C ASN A 403 -19.73 10.61 -17.00
N VAL A 404 -20.34 10.26 -18.15
CA VAL A 404 -21.79 10.01 -18.26
C VAL A 404 -22.18 8.56 -17.98
N ASN A 405 -21.34 7.78 -17.31
CA ASN A 405 -21.57 6.37 -16.99
C ASN A 405 -22.83 6.21 -16.13
N LYS A 406 -23.78 5.41 -16.61
CA LYS A 406 -25.06 5.16 -15.91
C LYS A 406 -24.88 4.49 -14.53
N LEU A 407 -23.84 3.68 -14.35
CA LEU A 407 -23.54 3.01 -13.08
C LEU A 407 -23.00 4.01 -12.04
N ALA A 408 -22.13 4.95 -12.46
CA ALA A 408 -21.68 6.04 -11.61
C ALA A 408 -22.86 6.93 -11.17
N GLN A 409 -23.78 7.26 -12.10
CA GLN A 409 -24.99 8.01 -11.78
C GLN A 409 -25.91 7.24 -10.83
N LEU A 410 -26.05 5.91 -10.99
CA LEU A 410 -26.81 5.08 -10.09
C LEU A 410 -26.19 5.08 -8.69
N ARG A 411 -24.86 4.91 -8.58
CA ARG A 411 -24.14 5.00 -7.32
C ARG A 411 -24.40 6.36 -6.62
N HIS A 412 -24.26 7.47 -7.34
CA HIS A 412 -24.53 8.80 -6.79
C HIS A 412 -25.98 8.96 -6.30
N ARG A 413 -26.97 8.40 -6.99
CA ARG A 413 -28.37 8.43 -6.50
C ARG A 413 -28.52 7.66 -5.20
N LEU A 414 -27.84 6.52 -5.04
CA LEU A 414 -27.90 5.73 -3.81
C LEU A 414 -27.16 6.43 -2.66
N GLU A 415 -26.03 7.07 -2.94
CA GLU A 415 -25.20 7.83 -1.98
C GLU A 415 -25.94 9.02 -1.37
N GLN A 416 -27.00 9.53 -2.01
CA GLN A 416 -27.86 10.59 -1.46
C GLN A 416 -28.58 10.15 -0.18
N PHE A 417 -28.71 8.85 0.06
CA PHE A 417 -29.35 8.31 1.28
C PHE A 417 -28.35 8.02 2.41
N HIS A 418 -27.04 8.23 2.18
CA HIS A 418 -26.02 8.03 3.21
C HIS A 418 -26.10 9.13 4.29
N GLY A 419 -25.89 8.74 5.54
CA GLY A 419 -25.86 9.65 6.68
C GLY A 419 -27.23 10.17 7.14
N ARG A 420 -28.33 9.71 6.56
CA ARG A 420 -29.68 10.19 6.89
C ARG A 420 -30.76 9.13 6.75
N GLN A 421 -31.84 9.31 7.47
CA GLN A 421 -33.06 8.54 7.30
C GLN A 421 -33.92 9.17 6.17
N HIS A 422 -34.47 8.35 5.30
CA HIS A 422 -35.31 8.81 4.19
C HIS A 422 -36.33 7.73 3.78
N SER A 423 -37.59 8.11 3.57
CA SER A 423 -38.69 7.19 3.24
C SER A 423 -38.43 6.34 1.99
N ASP A 424 -37.77 6.91 0.97
CA ASP A 424 -37.55 6.26 -0.32
C ASP A 424 -36.30 5.39 -0.32
N ALA A 425 -35.43 5.50 0.70
CA ALA A 425 -34.08 4.86 0.71
C ALA A 425 -34.17 3.35 0.51
N LEU A 426 -35.04 2.67 1.23
CA LEU A 426 -35.23 1.21 1.14
C LEU A 426 -35.74 0.77 -0.24
N ASN A 427 -36.65 1.51 -0.84
CA ASN A 427 -37.22 1.18 -2.15
C ASN A 427 -36.17 1.44 -3.26
N ALA A 428 -35.38 2.50 -3.13
CA ALA A 428 -34.33 2.83 -4.08
C ALA A 428 -33.14 1.87 -3.98
N ALA A 429 -32.72 1.49 -2.77
CA ALA A 429 -31.48 0.74 -2.55
C ALA A 429 -31.66 -0.79 -2.64
N TRP A 430 -32.79 -1.33 -2.16
CA TRP A 430 -33.00 -2.78 -2.05
C TRP A 430 -32.82 -3.55 -3.36
N PRO A 431 -33.32 -3.08 -4.54
CA PRO A 431 -33.13 -3.78 -5.81
C PRO A 431 -31.65 -3.91 -6.25
N HIS A 432 -30.74 -3.21 -5.61
CA HIS A 432 -29.31 -3.17 -5.95
C HIS A 432 -28.41 -3.92 -4.95
N LEU A 433 -28.97 -4.65 -3.99
CA LEU A 433 -28.20 -5.46 -3.02
C LEU A 433 -27.53 -6.70 -3.65
N ASP A 434 -27.93 -7.11 -4.86
CA ASP A 434 -27.28 -8.15 -5.68
C ASP A 434 -26.63 -7.61 -6.95
N HIS A 435 -26.48 -6.28 -7.06
CA HIS A 435 -25.91 -5.67 -8.26
C HIS A 435 -24.48 -6.18 -8.50
N PRO A 436 -24.09 -6.57 -9.74
CA PRO A 436 -22.76 -7.08 -10.05
C PRO A 436 -21.66 -6.04 -9.81
N ASP A 437 -21.91 -4.76 -10.10
CA ASP A 437 -20.98 -3.68 -9.77
C ASP A 437 -20.87 -3.51 -8.25
N ARG A 438 -19.65 -3.63 -7.75
CA ARG A 438 -19.38 -3.69 -6.32
C ARG A 438 -19.62 -2.37 -5.60
N PHE A 439 -19.32 -1.25 -6.24
CA PHE A 439 -19.51 0.08 -5.64
C PHE A 439 -21.01 0.47 -5.62
N VAL A 440 -21.79 0.07 -6.63
CA VAL A 440 -23.25 0.20 -6.60
C VAL A 440 -23.84 -0.64 -5.45
N ARG A 441 -23.43 -1.91 -5.32
CA ARG A 441 -23.89 -2.79 -4.25
C ARG A 441 -23.51 -2.26 -2.86
N TRP A 442 -22.30 -1.71 -2.73
CA TRP A 442 -21.83 -1.05 -1.51
C TRP A 442 -22.69 0.16 -1.15
N ALA A 443 -22.92 1.07 -2.10
CA ALA A 443 -23.75 2.25 -1.89
C ALA A 443 -25.19 1.85 -1.49
N ALA A 444 -25.77 0.83 -2.13
CA ALA A 444 -27.09 0.30 -1.80
C ALA A 444 -27.13 -0.24 -0.36
N LEU A 445 -26.16 -1.07 0.03
CA LEU A 445 -26.11 -1.63 1.38
C LEU A 445 -25.91 -0.54 2.44
N THR A 446 -25.05 0.43 2.18
CA THR A 446 -24.81 1.58 3.07
C THR A 446 -26.09 2.39 3.26
N ALA A 447 -26.84 2.68 2.18
CA ALA A 447 -28.12 3.37 2.24
C ALA A 447 -29.15 2.62 3.11
N VAL A 448 -29.23 1.28 2.99
CA VAL A 448 -30.10 0.43 3.83
C VAL A 448 -29.67 0.50 5.30
N GLN A 449 -28.39 0.42 5.58
CA GLN A 449 -27.85 0.42 6.96
C GLN A 449 -28.06 1.74 7.70
N HIS A 450 -28.29 2.86 7.00
CA HIS A 450 -28.65 4.14 7.60
C HIS A 450 -30.12 4.23 8.00
N GLN A 451 -30.96 3.31 7.54
CA GLN A 451 -32.37 3.31 7.90
C GLN A 451 -32.59 2.59 9.24
N PRO A 452 -33.66 2.97 10.00
CA PRO A 452 -34.00 2.28 11.24
C PRO A 452 -34.20 0.78 11.01
N LEU A 453 -33.50 -0.05 11.80
CA LEU A 453 -33.47 -1.50 11.63
C LEU A 453 -34.88 -2.11 11.58
N ALA A 454 -35.83 -1.57 12.39
CA ALA A 454 -37.20 -2.03 12.43
C ALA A 454 -37.96 -1.94 11.07
N GLN A 455 -37.52 -1.04 10.17
CA GLN A 455 -38.19 -0.86 8.88
C GLN A 455 -37.74 -1.91 7.83
N TRP A 456 -36.60 -2.56 7.99
CA TRP A 456 -36.10 -3.47 6.99
C TRP A 456 -35.66 -4.85 7.51
N LYS A 457 -35.59 -5.04 8.82
CA LYS A 457 -35.21 -6.31 9.45
C LYS A 457 -36.04 -7.49 8.90
N ASP A 458 -37.37 -7.37 8.90
CA ASP A 458 -38.23 -8.45 8.44
C ASP A 458 -38.13 -8.70 6.93
N ARG A 459 -37.89 -7.66 6.14
CA ARG A 459 -37.57 -7.79 4.71
C ARG A 459 -36.31 -8.58 4.49
N ALA A 460 -35.20 -8.26 5.22
CA ALA A 460 -33.91 -8.99 5.13
C ALA A 460 -34.08 -10.48 5.50
N LEU A 461 -34.83 -10.77 6.58
CA LEU A 461 -35.06 -12.14 7.05
C LEU A 461 -35.95 -12.96 6.08
N ASN A 462 -36.80 -12.32 5.29
CA ASN A 462 -37.74 -12.99 4.37
C ASN A 462 -37.38 -12.82 2.89
N GLU A 463 -36.20 -12.21 2.57
CA GLU A 463 -35.74 -12.03 1.18
C GLU A 463 -35.68 -13.37 0.44
N LYS A 464 -36.17 -13.42 -0.80
CA LYS A 464 -36.24 -14.65 -1.60
C LYS A 464 -35.03 -14.81 -2.52
N ASN A 465 -34.48 -13.71 -3.04
CA ASN A 465 -33.29 -13.73 -3.85
C ASN A 465 -32.08 -14.08 -2.95
N HIS A 466 -31.35 -15.13 -3.28
CA HIS A 466 -30.26 -15.63 -2.45
C HIS A 466 -29.12 -14.62 -2.30
N THR A 467 -28.73 -13.90 -3.35
CA THR A 467 -27.65 -12.90 -3.32
C THR A 467 -28.07 -11.65 -2.55
N GLN A 468 -29.29 -11.13 -2.77
CA GLN A 468 -29.84 -10.03 -1.97
C GLN A 468 -29.94 -10.40 -0.49
N ARG A 469 -30.38 -11.63 -0.20
CA ARG A 469 -30.50 -12.15 1.16
C ARG A 469 -29.16 -12.13 1.90
N VAL A 470 -28.10 -12.68 1.32
CA VAL A 470 -26.80 -12.74 2.01
C VAL A 470 -26.21 -11.35 2.22
N THR A 471 -26.40 -10.43 1.27
CA THR A 471 -25.98 -9.02 1.40
C THR A 471 -26.78 -8.30 2.48
N ALA A 472 -28.11 -8.45 2.50
CA ALA A 472 -28.98 -7.85 3.52
C ALA A 472 -28.69 -8.40 4.93
N LEU A 473 -28.47 -9.73 5.06
CA LEU A 473 -28.13 -10.36 6.33
C LEU A 473 -26.75 -9.96 6.84
N LEU A 474 -25.75 -9.78 5.96
CA LEU A 474 -24.45 -9.22 6.33
C LEU A 474 -24.60 -7.82 6.93
N GLY A 475 -25.41 -6.95 6.29
CA GLY A 475 -25.72 -5.62 6.79
C GLY A 475 -26.50 -5.65 8.11
N LEU A 476 -27.46 -6.57 8.23
CA LEU A 476 -28.27 -6.75 9.43
C LEU A 476 -27.41 -7.13 10.63
N CYS A 477 -26.51 -8.10 10.48
CA CYS A 477 -25.59 -8.50 11.56
C CYS A 477 -24.77 -7.33 12.08
N LYS A 478 -24.30 -6.44 11.19
CA LYS A 478 -23.50 -5.26 11.56
C LYS A 478 -24.31 -4.20 12.30
N VAL A 479 -25.57 -3.98 11.91
CA VAL A 479 -26.43 -2.95 12.51
C VAL A 479 -27.07 -3.44 13.82
N ALA A 480 -27.43 -4.72 13.88
CA ALA A 480 -28.21 -5.28 15.00
C ALA A 480 -27.37 -5.58 16.25
N ALA A 481 -26.04 -5.74 16.11
CA ALA A 481 -25.18 -6.06 17.25
C ALA A 481 -23.81 -5.36 17.14
N ALA A 482 -23.26 -4.97 18.29
CA ALA A 482 -21.93 -4.36 18.36
C ALA A 482 -20.83 -5.42 18.23
N ASP A 483 -19.68 -5.03 17.70
CA ASP A 483 -18.47 -5.85 17.78
C ASP A 483 -17.95 -5.84 19.22
N PRO A 484 -17.68 -7.01 19.85
CA PRO A 484 -17.24 -7.09 21.25
C PRO A 484 -15.92 -6.35 21.52
N ALA A 485 -15.03 -6.22 20.52
CA ALA A 485 -13.76 -5.52 20.67
C ALA A 485 -13.91 -3.99 20.70
N ASN A 486 -14.97 -3.45 20.10
CA ASN A 486 -15.25 -2.00 20.01
C ASN A 486 -16.55 -1.59 20.70
N GLY A 487 -17.40 -2.56 21.05
CA GLY A 487 -18.70 -2.33 21.69
C GLY A 487 -18.60 -2.21 23.21
N LYS A 488 -19.66 -1.80 23.82
CA LYS A 488 -19.79 -1.94 25.28
C LYS A 488 -19.91 -3.43 25.60
N PRO A 489 -19.11 -3.94 26.57
CA PRO A 489 -19.11 -5.37 26.95
C PRO A 489 -20.50 -5.92 27.33
N ASP A 490 -21.41 -5.05 27.77
CA ASP A 490 -22.74 -5.40 28.28
C ASP A 490 -23.88 -5.15 27.28
N ALA A 491 -23.60 -4.93 25.98
CA ALA A 491 -24.65 -4.82 24.98
C ALA A 491 -25.40 -6.16 24.87
N LEU A 492 -26.68 -6.16 25.27
CA LEU A 492 -27.54 -7.34 25.19
C LEU A 492 -27.71 -7.76 23.72
N VAL A 493 -27.26 -8.96 23.40
CA VAL A 493 -27.51 -9.58 22.10
C VAL A 493 -28.94 -10.12 22.05
N ASP A 494 -29.70 -9.72 21.04
CA ASP A 494 -31.03 -10.32 20.76
C ASP A 494 -30.85 -11.78 20.26
N LYS A 495 -30.97 -12.72 21.23
CA LYS A 495 -30.83 -14.16 20.96
C LYS A 495 -31.85 -14.72 19.98
N GLN A 496 -33.09 -14.16 19.94
CA GLN A 496 -34.12 -14.60 19.02
C GLN A 496 -33.80 -14.14 17.59
N LEU A 497 -33.37 -12.90 17.43
CA LEU A 497 -32.91 -12.40 16.14
C LEU A 497 -31.67 -13.20 15.65
N ALA A 498 -30.71 -13.44 16.51
CA ALA A 498 -29.48 -14.23 16.19
C ALA A 498 -29.89 -15.64 15.68
N ALA A 499 -30.77 -16.35 16.39
CA ALA A 499 -31.23 -17.67 15.97
C ALA A 499 -31.96 -17.62 14.62
N THR A 500 -32.73 -16.56 14.36
CA THR A 500 -33.43 -16.37 13.08
C THR A 500 -32.43 -16.08 11.94
N VAL A 501 -31.43 -15.24 12.18
CA VAL A 501 -30.35 -14.94 11.21
C VAL A 501 -29.60 -16.24 10.83
N TYR A 502 -29.17 -17.03 11.80
CA TYR A 502 -28.51 -18.32 11.51
C TYR A 502 -29.42 -19.28 10.71
N LYS A 503 -30.70 -19.32 11.02
CA LYS A 503 -31.69 -20.11 10.26
C LYS A 503 -31.78 -19.65 8.81
N GLN A 504 -31.82 -18.33 8.57
CA GLN A 504 -31.92 -17.77 7.22
C GLN A 504 -30.61 -17.91 6.41
N LEU A 505 -29.46 -17.79 7.03
CA LEU A 505 -28.17 -18.08 6.39
C LEU A 505 -28.08 -19.56 5.99
N ALA A 506 -28.51 -20.48 6.87
CA ALA A 506 -28.54 -21.91 6.58
C ALA A 506 -29.54 -22.31 5.49
N ALA A 507 -30.54 -21.49 5.20
CA ALA A 507 -31.50 -21.71 4.11
C ALA A 507 -31.02 -21.24 2.73
N VAL A 508 -29.84 -20.57 2.66
CA VAL A 508 -29.26 -20.12 1.40
C VAL A 508 -28.68 -21.32 0.67
N LYS A 509 -29.02 -21.48 -0.60
CA LYS A 509 -28.48 -22.55 -1.45
C LYS A 509 -27.16 -22.10 -2.08
N TRP A 510 -26.07 -22.78 -1.78
CA TRP A 510 -24.71 -22.48 -2.26
C TRP A 510 -24.61 -22.46 -3.79
N ASP A 511 -25.27 -23.41 -4.47
CA ASP A 511 -25.32 -23.54 -5.92
C ASP A 511 -26.06 -22.40 -6.63
N LYS A 512 -26.86 -21.62 -5.90
CA LYS A 512 -27.57 -20.43 -6.41
C LYS A 512 -26.76 -19.14 -6.28
N LEU A 513 -25.55 -19.21 -5.72
CA LEU A 513 -24.68 -18.06 -5.54
C LEU A 513 -23.53 -18.09 -6.57
N ASP A 514 -23.23 -16.93 -7.11
CA ASP A 514 -21.99 -16.70 -7.84
C ASP A 514 -20.78 -16.64 -6.87
N HIS A 515 -19.60 -16.41 -7.37
CA HIS A 515 -18.37 -16.32 -6.57
C HIS A 515 -18.50 -15.27 -5.44
N THR A 516 -18.99 -14.08 -5.77
CA THR A 516 -19.17 -12.97 -4.79
C THR A 516 -20.24 -13.32 -3.74
N GLY A 517 -21.34 -13.91 -4.14
CA GLY A 517 -22.40 -14.35 -3.22
C GLY A 517 -21.91 -15.42 -2.24
N LYS A 518 -21.05 -16.36 -2.69
CA LYS A 518 -20.42 -17.39 -1.84
C LYS A 518 -19.51 -16.74 -0.78
N LEU A 519 -18.65 -15.82 -1.17
CA LEU A 519 -17.81 -15.05 -0.24
C LEU A 519 -18.69 -14.28 0.76
N THR A 520 -19.76 -13.66 0.27
CA THR A 520 -20.70 -12.89 1.11
C THR A 520 -21.42 -13.78 2.13
N LEU A 521 -21.85 -14.99 1.74
CA LEU A 521 -22.48 -15.94 2.66
C LEU A 521 -21.53 -16.34 3.80
N VAL A 522 -20.29 -16.75 3.47
CA VAL A 522 -19.34 -17.17 4.49
C VAL A 522 -18.95 -15.98 5.39
N ARG A 523 -18.77 -14.79 4.81
CA ARG A 523 -18.49 -13.58 5.59
C ARG A 523 -19.66 -13.18 6.47
N ALA A 524 -20.91 -13.32 6.03
CA ALA A 524 -22.08 -13.07 6.85
C ALA A 524 -22.14 -14.02 8.06
N TYR A 525 -21.76 -15.29 7.89
CA TYR A 525 -21.59 -16.21 9.03
C TYR A 525 -20.49 -15.73 9.99
N GLN A 526 -19.33 -15.34 9.49
CA GLN A 526 -18.25 -14.82 10.33
C GLN A 526 -18.69 -13.59 11.15
N ILE A 527 -19.40 -12.64 10.53
CA ILE A 527 -19.90 -11.46 11.22
C ILE A 527 -20.98 -11.83 12.24
N ALA A 528 -21.87 -12.77 11.90
CA ALA A 528 -22.88 -13.26 12.84
C ALA A 528 -22.23 -13.94 14.07
N LEU A 529 -21.23 -14.81 13.86
CA LEU A 529 -20.50 -15.48 14.93
C LEU A 529 -19.76 -14.48 15.84
N VAL A 530 -19.14 -13.45 15.26
CA VAL A 530 -18.44 -12.42 16.04
C VAL A 530 -19.41 -11.56 16.86
N ARG A 531 -20.51 -11.11 16.25
CA ARG A 531 -21.38 -10.08 16.83
C ARG A 531 -22.54 -10.65 17.67
N PHE A 532 -23.07 -11.80 17.30
CA PHE A 532 -24.12 -12.48 18.07
C PHE A 532 -23.58 -13.58 18.96
N GLY A 533 -22.31 -14.02 18.76
CA GLY A 533 -21.72 -15.16 19.45
C GLY A 533 -22.10 -16.50 18.82
N ASP A 534 -21.49 -17.57 19.30
CA ASP A 534 -21.70 -18.91 18.80
C ASP A 534 -23.13 -19.39 19.06
N PRO A 535 -23.81 -19.97 18.05
CA PRO A 535 -25.13 -20.53 18.23
C PRO A 535 -25.07 -21.89 18.96
N ASN A 536 -26.23 -22.44 19.32
CA ASN A 536 -26.30 -23.78 19.94
C ASN A 536 -25.72 -24.87 19.03
N ALA A 537 -25.32 -26.01 19.62
CA ALA A 537 -24.68 -27.14 18.95
C ALA A 537 -25.46 -27.69 17.74
N ARG A 538 -26.81 -27.66 17.77
CA ARG A 538 -27.64 -28.09 16.63
C ARG A 538 -27.49 -27.13 15.44
N THR A 539 -27.39 -25.84 15.70
CA THR A 539 -27.19 -24.83 14.65
C THR A 539 -25.76 -24.89 14.12
N VAL A 540 -24.73 -25.07 14.97
CA VAL A 540 -23.34 -25.31 14.55
C VAL A 540 -23.26 -26.50 13.58
N LYS A 541 -23.90 -27.63 13.92
CA LYS A 541 -23.94 -28.80 13.01
C LYS A 541 -24.54 -28.48 11.65
N LYS A 542 -25.59 -27.63 11.60
CA LYS A 542 -26.21 -27.21 10.32
C LYS A 542 -25.29 -26.34 9.50
N ILE A 543 -24.57 -25.40 10.13
CA ILE A 543 -23.59 -24.55 9.45
C ILE A 543 -22.46 -25.39 8.89
N ILE A 544 -21.92 -26.32 9.67
CA ILE A 544 -20.88 -27.24 9.22
C ILE A 544 -21.39 -28.07 8.04
N ALA A 545 -22.57 -28.66 8.12
CA ALA A 545 -23.15 -29.47 7.05
C ALA A 545 -23.35 -28.71 5.73
N GLN A 546 -23.57 -27.38 5.79
CA GLN A 546 -23.67 -26.53 4.61
C GLN A 546 -22.30 -26.16 4.02
N LEU A 547 -21.33 -25.81 4.87
CA LEU A 547 -20.04 -25.24 4.42
C LEU A 547 -18.95 -26.28 4.17
N GLU A 548 -18.92 -27.36 4.94
CA GLU A 548 -17.87 -28.37 4.90
C GLU A 548 -17.77 -29.10 3.55
N PRO A 549 -18.87 -29.44 2.83
CA PRO A 549 -18.80 -30.03 1.48
C PRO A 549 -18.19 -29.07 0.45
N GLN A 550 -18.13 -27.77 0.74
CA GLN A 550 -17.61 -26.75 -0.15
C GLN A 550 -16.09 -26.47 0.07
N PHE A 551 -15.51 -27.10 1.09
CA PHE A 551 -14.11 -26.98 1.43
C PHE A 551 -13.36 -28.29 1.12
N PRO A 552 -12.30 -28.31 0.31
CA PRO A 552 -11.69 -27.16 -0.40
C PRO A 552 -12.54 -26.70 -1.59
N ALA A 553 -12.49 -25.38 -1.81
CA ALA A 553 -13.04 -24.74 -3.00
C ALA A 553 -11.96 -24.55 -4.08
N PRO A 554 -12.34 -24.28 -5.36
CA PRO A 554 -11.37 -23.98 -6.41
C PRO A 554 -10.56 -22.69 -6.22
N ALA A 555 -11.14 -21.69 -5.53
CA ALA A 555 -10.55 -20.37 -5.34
C ALA A 555 -9.96 -20.20 -3.93
N PHE A 556 -8.79 -19.59 -3.84
CA PHE A 556 -8.10 -19.32 -2.57
C PHE A 556 -8.93 -18.46 -1.62
N GLU A 557 -9.60 -17.44 -2.14
CA GLU A 557 -10.43 -16.52 -1.35
C GLU A 557 -11.56 -17.26 -0.61
N GLN A 558 -12.17 -18.25 -1.29
CA GLN A 558 -13.18 -19.10 -0.67
C GLN A 558 -12.56 -20.03 0.37
N ASN A 559 -11.40 -20.61 0.07
CA ASN A 559 -10.68 -21.48 1.00
C ASN A 559 -10.24 -20.73 2.27
N TRP A 560 -9.82 -19.47 2.15
CA TRP A 560 -9.49 -18.61 3.29
C TRP A 560 -10.68 -18.51 4.24
N LEU A 561 -11.83 -18.03 3.74
CA LEU A 561 -13.02 -17.83 4.58
C LEU A 561 -13.57 -19.16 5.12
N LEU A 562 -13.62 -20.21 4.31
CA LEU A 562 -14.13 -21.52 4.71
C LEU A 562 -13.23 -22.15 5.78
N CYS A 563 -11.89 -22.17 5.58
CA CYS A 563 -10.95 -22.73 6.55
C CYS A 563 -11.06 -22.02 7.91
N GLU A 564 -11.08 -20.70 7.90
CA GLU A 564 -11.20 -19.89 9.12
C GLU A 564 -12.52 -20.16 9.85
N THR A 565 -13.64 -20.24 9.10
CA THR A 565 -14.98 -20.47 9.67
C THR A 565 -15.13 -21.89 10.22
N LEU A 566 -14.69 -22.89 9.46
CA LEU A 566 -14.75 -24.30 9.87
C LEU A 566 -13.82 -24.62 11.02
N ALA A 567 -12.63 -23.97 11.08
CA ALA A 567 -11.71 -24.09 12.20
C ALA A 567 -12.31 -23.47 13.49
N HIS A 568 -12.97 -22.31 13.40
CA HIS A 568 -13.69 -21.73 14.53
C HIS A 568 -14.79 -22.67 15.05
N LEU A 569 -15.59 -23.22 14.13
CA LEU A 569 -16.70 -24.16 14.44
C LEU A 569 -16.21 -25.55 14.86
N GLN A 570 -14.92 -25.83 14.88
CA GLN A 570 -14.32 -27.10 15.26
C GLN A 570 -14.79 -28.28 14.38
N ALA A 571 -14.99 -28.06 13.07
CA ALA A 571 -15.38 -29.10 12.14
C ALA A 571 -14.26 -30.14 11.98
N THR A 572 -14.54 -31.44 12.21
CA THR A 572 -13.54 -32.50 12.36
C THR A 572 -12.73 -32.79 11.08
N THR A 573 -13.30 -32.56 9.88
CA THR A 573 -12.58 -32.80 8.61
C THR A 573 -11.65 -31.66 8.24
N THR A 574 -11.74 -30.51 8.91
CA THR A 574 -10.95 -29.29 8.59
C THR A 574 -9.45 -29.51 8.75
N ALA A 575 -9.03 -30.33 9.73
CA ALA A 575 -7.61 -30.65 9.91
C ALA A 575 -7.01 -31.33 8.66
N ALA A 576 -7.62 -32.41 8.17
CA ALA A 576 -7.10 -33.16 7.01
C ALA A 576 -7.15 -32.31 5.73
N LYS A 577 -8.27 -31.61 5.45
CA LYS A 577 -8.45 -30.76 4.28
C LYS A 577 -7.50 -29.55 4.30
N GLY A 578 -7.37 -28.89 5.45
CA GLY A 578 -6.50 -27.73 5.64
C GLY A 578 -5.02 -28.08 5.55
N ILE A 579 -4.58 -29.23 6.10
CA ILE A 579 -3.18 -29.69 5.98
C ILE A 579 -2.87 -30.04 4.53
N ARG A 580 -3.79 -30.66 3.81
CA ARG A 580 -3.61 -30.90 2.37
C ARG A 580 -3.39 -29.59 1.60
N LEU A 581 -4.26 -28.59 1.80
CA LEU A 581 -4.09 -27.27 1.17
C LEU A 581 -2.80 -26.59 1.59
N LEU A 582 -2.40 -26.67 2.86
CA LEU A 582 -1.13 -26.17 3.37
C LEU A 582 0.09 -26.75 2.64
N GLN A 583 0.03 -28.04 2.31
CA GLN A 583 1.10 -28.75 1.61
C GLN A 583 1.10 -28.48 0.10
N GLU A 584 -0.08 -28.34 -0.52
CA GLU A 584 -0.28 -28.14 -1.96
C GLU A 584 -0.12 -26.67 -2.38
N ALA A 585 -0.36 -25.72 -1.46
CA ALA A 585 -0.29 -24.29 -1.76
C ALA A 585 1.08 -23.88 -2.32
N ALA A 586 1.05 -23.21 -3.49
CA ALA A 586 2.24 -22.81 -4.22
C ALA A 586 2.99 -21.65 -3.56
N THR A 587 2.27 -20.82 -2.78
CA THR A 587 2.80 -19.57 -2.24
C THR A 587 2.91 -19.64 -0.72
N GLN A 588 3.90 -18.94 -0.16
CA GLN A 588 4.05 -18.86 1.30
C GLN A 588 2.88 -18.14 1.96
N GLU A 589 2.29 -17.14 1.28
CA GLU A 589 1.15 -16.38 1.77
C GLU A 589 -0.08 -17.29 1.97
N GLU A 590 -0.38 -18.13 1.00
CA GLU A 590 -1.46 -19.12 1.11
C GLU A 590 -1.19 -20.12 2.23
N GLN A 591 0.02 -20.65 2.31
CA GLN A 591 0.43 -21.58 3.36
C GLN A 591 0.30 -20.96 4.75
N ILE A 592 0.75 -19.69 4.92
CA ILE A 592 0.64 -18.95 6.17
C ILE A 592 -0.82 -18.76 6.56
N GLU A 593 -1.72 -18.49 5.58
CA GLU A 593 -3.13 -18.30 5.88
C GLU A 593 -3.79 -19.60 6.39
N TYR A 594 -3.53 -20.73 5.75
CA TYR A 594 -4.04 -22.02 6.25
C TYR A 594 -3.46 -22.35 7.62
N ALA A 595 -2.15 -22.15 7.82
CA ALA A 595 -1.53 -22.34 9.12
C ALA A 595 -2.11 -21.44 10.19
N ARG A 596 -2.37 -20.14 9.86
CA ARG A 596 -3.02 -19.19 10.76
C ARG A 596 -4.42 -19.62 11.16
N SER A 597 -5.20 -20.12 10.21
CA SER A 597 -6.57 -20.59 10.47
C SER A 597 -6.58 -21.85 11.32
N LEU A 598 -5.73 -22.83 11.02
CA LEU A 598 -5.65 -24.13 11.72
C LEU A 598 -5.13 -24.03 13.16
N ARG A 599 -4.43 -22.93 13.56
CA ARG A 599 -3.83 -22.80 14.90
C ARG A 599 -4.83 -22.90 16.05
N MET A 600 -6.11 -22.55 15.79
CA MET A 600 -7.19 -22.57 16.77
C MET A 600 -8.03 -23.86 16.74
N LEU A 601 -7.79 -24.73 15.78
CA LEU A 601 -8.53 -25.98 15.63
C LEU A 601 -8.02 -27.02 16.63
N LYS A 602 -8.94 -27.64 17.37
CA LYS A 602 -8.65 -28.74 18.32
C LYS A 602 -9.19 -30.10 17.84
N ALA A 603 -10.23 -30.06 17.00
CA ALA A 603 -10.95 -31.25 16.53
C ALA A 603 -10.33 -31.85 15.26
N GLY A 604 -10.48 -33.17 15.09
CA GLY A 604 -10.16 -33.88 13.84
C GLY A 604 -8.68 -34.10 13.54
N TRP A 605 -7.81 -33.90 14.49
CA TRP A 605 -6.37 -34.17 14.36
C TRP A 605 -6.04 -35.66 14.55
N THR A 606 -5.13 -36.14 13.75
CA THR A 606 -4.37 -37.37 13.99
C THR A 606 -2.91 -37.03 14.26
N THR A 607 -2.13 -38.00 14.75
CA THR A 607 -0.69 -37.78 14.97
C THR A 607 0.03 -37.34 13.71
N GLU A 608 -0.28 -37.97 12.56
CA GLU A 608 0.32 -37.68 11.25
C GLU A 608 -0.01 -36.22 10.82
N LEU A 609 -1.26 -35.79 10.99
CA LEU A 609 -1.68 -34.41 10.66
C LEU A 609 -0.98 -33.40 11.56
N ARG A 610 -0.86 -33.66 12.86
CA ARG A 610 -0.09 -32.84 13.79
C ARG A 610 1.39 -32.78 13.42
N MET A 611 1.98 -33.92 13.05
CA MET A 611 3.37 -33.98 12.59
C MET A 611 3.56 -33.18 11.31
N ALA A 612 2.66 -33.27 10.35
CA ALA A 612 2.72 -32.50 9.10
C ALA A 612 2.65 -30.99 9.40
N TYR A 613 1.71 -30.58 10.27
CA TYR A 613 1.55 -29.19 10.67
C TYR A 613 2.80 -28.65 11.41
N LEU A 614 3.33 -29.38 12.38
CA LEU A 614 4.51 -28.96 13.15
C LEU A 614 5.78 -28.91 12.30
N ASN A 615 5.95 -29.85 11.38
CA ASN A 615 7.05 -29.85 10.42
C ASN A 615 6.98 -28.66 9.45
N TRP A 616 5.78 -28.17 9.11
CA TRP A 616 5.64 -26.97 8.30
C TRP A 616 6.31 -25.75 8.97
N PHE A 617 6.26 -25.60 10.31
CA PHE A 617 6.94 -24.50 10.98
C PHE A 617 8.47 -24.56 10.85
N LEU A 618 9.05 -25.76 10.75
CA LEU A 618 10.48 -25.92 10.46
C LEU A 618 10.83 -25.42 9.05
N LYS A 619 9.94 -25.64 8.08
CA LYS A 619 10.06 -25.12 6.72
C LYS A 619 9.84 -23.60 6.70
N ALA A 620 8.78 -23.12 7.34
CA ALA A 620 8.36 -21.72 7.35
C ALA A 620 9.38 -20.78 8.03
N ALA A 621 10.25 -21.28 8.89
CA ALA A 621 11.38 -20.54 9.45
C ALA A 621 12.37 -20.03 8.38
N ASN A 622 12.35 -20.63 7.18
CA ASN A 622 13.16 -20.19 6.03
C ASN A 622 12.41 -19.23 5.10
N TYR A 623 11.13 -18.94 5.35
CA TYR A 623 10.37 -17.97 4.56
C TYR A 623 10.85 -16.56 4.82
N ARG A 624 10.66 -15.67 3.86
CA ARG A 624 11.13 -14.30 3.91
C ARG A 624 9.95 -13.32 3.86
N GLY A 625 10.09 -12.23 4.59
CA GLY A 625 9.06 -11.21 4.64
C GLY A 625 9.52 -9.94 5.35
N GLY A 626 8.58 -9.06 5.65
CA GLY A 626 8.83 -7.81 6.36
C GLY A 626 9.35 -8.02 7.79
N ARG A 627 9.70 -6.93 8.45
CA ARG A 627 10.38 -6.96 9.78
C ARG A 627 9.61 -7.69 10.89
N SER A 628 8.28 -7.80 10.77
CA SER A 628 7.45 -8.54 11.76
C SER A 628 7.18 -9.98 11.36
N PHE A 629 7.62 -10.41 10.17
CA PHE A 629 7.28 -11.70 9.57
C PHE A 629 7.60 -12.89 10.47
N SER A 630 8.84 -13.00 10.95
CA SER A 630 9.27 -14.11 11.81
C SER A 630 8.46 -14.21 13.12
N LYS A 631 8.06 -13.05 13.67
CA LYS A 631 7.23 -13.00 14.88
C LYS A 631 5.81 -13.51 14.62
N PHE A 632 5.25 -13.25 13.45
CA PHE A 632 3.94 -13.80 13.10
C PHE A 632 4.00 -15.34 13.01
N ILE A 633 5.03 -15.91 12.38
CA ILE A 633 5.23 -17.36 12.35
C ILE A 633 5.36 -17.94 13.77
N GLU A 634 6.11 -17.25 14.64
CA GLU A 634 6.25 -17.62 16.06
C GLU A 634 4.88 -17.60 16.78
N PHE A 635 4.06 -16.58 16.57
CA PHE A 635 2.72 -16.48 17.17
C PHE A 635 1.80 -17.61 16.70
N ILE A 636 1.79 -17.91 15.37
CA ILE A 636 1.01 -19.01 14.82
C ILE A 636 1.46 -20.34 15.47
N ARG A 637 2.78 -20.57 15.55
CA ARG A 637 3.32 -21.79 16.18
C ARG A 637 2.95 -21.88 17.67
N ARG A 638 3.09 -20.80 18.43
CA ARG A 638 2.72 -20.74 19.85
C ARG A 638 1.27 -21.17 20.06
N ASP A 639 0.35 -20.60 19.28
CA ASP A 639 -1.08 -20.88 19.39
C ASP A 639 -1.39 -22.31 18.94
N ALA A 640 -0.73 -22.81 17.88
CA ALA A 640 -0.82 -24.19 17.43
C ALA A 640 -0.36 -25.18 18.52
N VAL A 641 0.77 -24.91 19.17
CA VAL A 641 1.28 -25.75 20.29
C VAL A 641 0.36 -25.66 21.52
N ALA A 642 -0.24 -24.50 21.77
CA ALA A 642 -1.22 -24.34 22.84
C ALA A 642 -2.51 -25.17 22.60
N SER A 643 -2.85 -25.45 21.34
CA SER A 643 -4.01 -26.27 20.98
C SER A 643 -3.80 -27.79 21.19
N LEU A 644 -2.56 -28.25 21.44
CA LEU A 644 -2.24 -29.64 21.70
C LEU A 644 -2.70 -30.08 23.08
N SER A 645 -3.29 -31.27 23.18
CA SER A 645 -3.55 -31.96 24.44
C SER A 645 -2.24 -32.39 25.16
N ALA A 646 -2.31 -32.76 26.41
CA ALA A 646 -1.15 -33.26 27.16
C ALA A 646 -0.56 -34.54 26.53
N ALA A 647 -1.40 -35.44 26.03
CA ALA A 647 -0.99 -36.67 25.34
C ALA A 647 -0.23 -36.38 24.03
N GLU A 648 -0.79 -35.48 23.18
CA GLU A 648 -0.13 -35.04 21.93
C GLU A 648 1.22 -34.35 22.21
N LYS A 649 1.33 -33.55 23.28
CA LYS A 649 2.60 -32.92 23.68
C LYS A 649 3.66 -33.93 24.10
N MET A 650 3.25 -34.99 24.74
CA MET A 650 4.16 -36.09 25.14
C MET A 650 4.63 -36.85 23.91
N GLU A 651 3.70 -37.27 23.05
CA GLU A 651 3.97 -38.02 21.82
C GLU A 651 4.86 -37.24 20.85
N LEU A 652 4.63 -35.90 20.69
CA LEU A 652 5.34 -35.06 19.76
C LEU A 652 6.54 -34.32 20.39
N LYS A 653 6.98 -34.72 21.60
CA LYS A 653 8.01 -34.05 22.37
C LYS A 653 9.29 -33.79 21.56
N ASP A 654 9.78 -34.76 20.83
CA ASP A 654 11.03 -34.66 20.08
C ASP A 654 10.87 -33.67 18.91
N LEU A 655 9.71 -33.67 18.22
CA LEU A 655 9.42 -32.74 17.14
C LEU A 655 9.26 -31.33 17.68
N LEU A 656 8.63 -31.13 18.83
CA LEU A 656 8.47 -29.83 19.49
C LEU A 656 9.81 -29.23 19.92
N ALA A 657 10.77 -30.07 20.34
CA ALA A 657 12.14 -29.69 20.72
C ALA A 657 13.02 -29.37 19.51
N LYS A 658 12.65 -29.87 18.32
CA LYS A 658 13.44 -29.67 17.09
C LYS A 658 13.52 -28.20 16.72
N LYS A 659 14.74 -27.68 16.58
CA LYS A 659 14.99 -26.34 16.12
C LYS A 659 15.02 -26.30 14.58
N PRO A 660 14.44 -25.27 13.95
CA PRO A 660 14.55 -25.12 12.51
C PRO A 660 16.00 -24.88 12.10
N VAL A 661 16.42 -25.53 11.02
CA VAL A 661 17.68 -25.22 10.34
C VAL A 661 17.36 -24.08 9.39
N VAL A 662 17.79 -22.89 9.74
CA VAL A 662 17.66 -21.71 8.86
C VAL A 662 18.91 -21.65 8.00
N LYS A 663 18.76 -22.05 6.72
CA LYS A 663 19.83 -21.94 5.73
C LYS A 663 19.93 -20.49 5.26
N SER A 664 21.15 -19.96 5.21
CA SER A 664 21.37 -18.69 4.58
C SER A 664 21.10 -18.78 3.08
N PRO A 665 20.70 -17.71 2.39
CA PRO A 665 20.61 -17.70 0.92
C PRO A 665 21.90 -18.18 0.26
N PHE A 666 23.05 -17.84 0.85
CA PHE A 666 24.35 -18.29 0.38
C PHE A 666 24.52 -19.82 0.48
N GLU A 667 24.08 -20.46 1.58
CA GLU A 667 24.17 -21.93 1.74
C GLU A 667 23.28 -22.67 0.74
N ILE A 668 22.09 -22.15 0.44
CA ILE A 668 21.19 -22.74 -0.56
C ILE A 668 21.78 -22.60 -1.97
N MET A 669 22.35 -21.43 -2.29
CA MET A 669 23.07 -21.20 -3.53
C MET A 669 24.27 -22.13 -3.64
N ALA A 670 25.12 -22.19 -2.61
CA ALA A 670 26.28 -23.06 -2.57
C ALA A 670 25.90 -24.53 -2.78
N ALA A 671 24.85 -25.01 -2.10
CA ALA A 671 24.35 -26.37 -2.28
C ALA A 671 23.89 -26.66 -3.71
N ALA A 672 23.23 -25.70 -4.38
CA ALA A 672 22.82 -25.82 -5.78
C ALA A 672 23.99 -25.78 -6.77
N MET A 673 25.13 -25.19 -6.36
CA MET A 673 26.35 -25.06 -7.16
C MET A 673 27.30 -26.25 -6.99
N ILE A 674 27.12 -27.11 -5.98
CA ILE A 674 28.01 -28.27 -5.72
C ILE A 674 28.10 -29.16 -6.99
N GLY A 675 29.34 -29.47 -7.40
CA GLY A 675 29.63 -30.30 -8.55
C GLY A 675 29.47 -29.61 -9.93
N ARG A 676 29.04 -28.36 -9.96
CA ARG A 676 28.92 -27.63 -11.22
C ARG A 676 30.30 -27.11 -11.66
N LYS A 677 30.55 -27.19 -12.94
CA LYS A 677 31.78 -26.69 -13.56
C LYS A 677 31.46 -25.43 -14.37
N TYR A 678 32.45 -24.58 -14.51
CA TYR A 678 32.39 -23.46 -15.45
C TYR A 678 32.17 -24.02 -16.88
N VAL A 679 31.13 -23.52 -17.54
CA VAL A 679 30.80 -23.87 -18.93
C VAL A 679 31.45 -22.89 -19.88
N LYS A 680 31.01 -21.65 -19.84
CA LYS A 680 31.58 -20.52 -20.60
C LYS A 680 30.95 -19.21 -20.15
N GLN A 681 31.55 -18.08 -20.53
CA GLN A 681 30.85 -16.80 -20.52
C GLN A 681 29.91 -16.75 -21.73
N TRP A 682 28.61 -16.59 -21.43
CA TRP A 682 27.57 -16.52 -22.44
C TRP A 682 27.42 -15.12 -22.97
N GLU A 683 27.35 -14.97 -24.30
CA GLU A 683 26.97 -13.75 -24.97
C GLU A 683 25.50 -13.80 -25.38
N LEU A 684 24.83 -12.63 -25.43
CA LEU A 684 23.39 -12.52 -25.69
C LEU A 684 23.01 -13.20 -27.02
N GLU A 685 23.77 -12.96 -28.08
CA GLU A 685 23.45 -13.46 -29.42
C GLU A 685 23.53 -14.99 -29.53
N GLU A 686 24.37 -15.65 -28.73
CA GLU A 686 24.49 -17.11 -28.72
C GLU A 686 23.24 -17.83 -28.20
N LEU A 687 22.49 -17.16 -27.33
CA LEU A 687 21.29 -17.67 -26.66
C LEU A 687 19.97 -17.11 -27.23
N SER A 688 20.02 -15.95 -27.91
CA SER A 688 18.82 -15.21 -28.33
C SER A 688 17.87 -16.02 -29.21
N GLN A 689 18.38 -16.76 -30.21
CA GLN A 689 17.53 -17.60 -31.07
C GLN A 689 16.85 -18.70 -30.26
N ALA A 690 17.62 -19.42 -29.42
CA ALA A 690 17.09 -20.47 -28.58
C ALA A 690 16.08 -19.92 -27.53
N ALA A 691 16.31 -18.76 -26.97
CA ALA A 691 15.38 -18.11 -26.05
C ALA A 691 14.05 -17.75 -26.72
N THR A 692 14.08 -17.34 -28.00
CA THR A 692 12.88 -16.96 -28.74
C THR A 692 12.07 -18.16 -29.22
N THR A 693 12.71 -19.24 -29.65
CA THR A 693 12.03 -20.38 -30.27
C THR A 693 12.05 -21.67 -29.44
N GLY A 694 12.93 -21.78 -28.46
CA GLY A 694 13.25 -23.03 -27.75
C GLY A 694 12.57 -23.24 -26.38
N LEU A 695 11.56 -22.42 -26.02
CA LEU A 695 10.88 -22.52 -24.71
C LEU A 695 9.66 -23.49 -24.74
N LYS A 696 9.80 -24.61 -25.44
CA LYS A 696 8.84 -25.73 -25.42
C LYS A 696 9.50 -26.99 -24.83
N ASN A 697 8.72 -27.86 -24.24
CA ASN A 697 9.17 -29.11 -23.64
C ASN A 697 10.28 -28.91 -22.57
N ARG A 698 10.18 -27.85 -21.79
CA ARG A 698 11.13 -27.49 -20.75
C ARG A 698 10.92 -28.30 -19.47
N ASP A 699 11.97 -28.37 -18.63
CA ASP A 699 11.93 -29.03 -17.34
C ASP A 699 11.76 -27.98 -16.22
N PHE A 700 10.60 -28.02 -15.54
CA PHE A 700 10.25 -27.11 -14.46
C PHE A 700 11.20 -27.25 -13.24
N ASP A 701 11.51 -28.51 -12.83
CA ASP A 701 12.30 -28.73 -11.63
C ASP A 701 13.77 -28.37 -11.87
N ARG A 702 14.28 -28.64 -13.09
CA ARG A 702 15.60 -28.20 -13.52
C ARG A 702 15.65 -26.65 -13.59
N GLY A 703 14.64 -26.00 -14.15
CA GLY A 703 14.54 -24.55 -14.18
C GLY A 703 14.58 -23.92 -12.77
N ARG A 704 13.81 -24.47 -11.83
CA ARG A 704 13.85 -24.06 -10.43
C ARG A 704 15.22 -24.28 -9.78
N LYS A 705 15.87 -25.41 -10.06
CA LYS A 705 17.23 -25.70 -9.58
C LYS A 705 18.24 -24.68 -10.14
N MET A 706 18.10 -24.29 -11.42
CA MET A 706 18.96 -23.29 -12.05
C MET A 706 18.70 -21.88 -11.46
N PHE A 707 17.50 -21.55 -11.09
CA PHE A 707 17.17 -20.30 -10.37
C PHE A 707 17.95 -20.21 -9.04
N ALA A 708 18.11 -21.34 -8.34
CA ALA A 708 18.95 -21.42 -7.15
C ALA A 708 20.46 -21.37 -7.49
N ALA A 709 20.90 -22.12 -8.48
CA ALA A 709 22.32 -22.21 -8.88
C ALA A 709 22.85 -20.87 -9.43
N GLY A 710 22.02 -20.08 -10.12
CA GLY A 710 22.31 -18.71 -10.54
C GLY A 710 22.21 -17.70 -9.40
N GLY A 711 21.88 -18.10 -8.18
CA GLY A 711 21.76 -17.19 -7.03
C GLY A 711 20.57 -16.26 -7.09
N CYS A 712 19.68 -16.39 -8.06
CA CYS A 712 18.57 -15.47 -8.31
C CYS A 712 17.67 -15.27 -7.08
N PHE A 713 17.27 -16.36 -6.41
CA PHE A 713 16.37 -16.33 -5.26
C PHE A 713 17.00 -15.65 -4.03
N ALA A 714 18.31 -15.47 -3.98
CA ALA A 714 18.98 -14.80 -2.87
C ALA A 714 18.59 -13.31 -2.79
N CYS A 715 18.42 -12.67 -3.95
CA CYS A 715 18.07 -11.26 -4.08
C CYS A 715 16.63 -11.04 -4.57
N HIS A 716 16.12 -11.92 -5.44
CA HIS A 716 14.82 -11.74 -6.08
C HIS A 716 13.73 -12.54 -5.39
N ARG A 717 12.59 -11.91 -5.19
CA ARG A 717 11.34 -12.61 -4.92
C ARG A 717 10.85 -13.27 -6.21
N PHE A 718 10.39 -14.53 -6.10
CA PHE A 718 9.75 -15.24 -7.21
C PHE A 718 8.75 -16.26 -6.69
N ALA A 719 7.54 -16.28 -7.22
CA ALA A 719 6.42 -17.14 -6.74
C ALA A 719 6.29 -17.12 -5.21
N ASN A 720 6.45 -15.92 -4.61
CA ASN A 720 6.40 -15.62 -3.18
C ASN A 720 7.50 -16.25 -2.30
N GLU A 721 8.54 -16.79 -2.91
CA GLU A 721 9.78 -17.24 -2.23
C GLU A 721 10.95 -16.31 -2.62
N GLY A 722 12.01 -16.30 -1.81
CA GLY A 722 13.27 -15.64 -2.13
C GLY A 722 13.50 -14.31 -1.46
N GLY A 723 14.48 -13.57 -1.99
CA GLY A 723 14.99 -12.30 -1.44
C GLY A 723 14.10 -11.09 -1.73
N MET A 724 14.51 -9.94 -1.15
CA MET A 724 13.78 -8.68 -1.28
C MET A 724 14.70 -7.51 -1.66
N THR A 725 15.96 -7.80 -1.95
CA THR A 725 16.96 -6.79 -2.29
C THR A 725 17.05 -6.51 -3.78
N GLY A 726 16.39 -7.37 -4.59
CA GLY A 726 16.16 -7.20 -6.02
C GLY A 726 14.66 -7.14 -6.36
N PRO A 727 14.30 -6.79 -7.60
CA PRO A 727 12.90 -6.75 -8.05
C PRO A 727 12.20 -8.11 -7.97
N ASP A 728 10.88 -8.08 -7.75
CA ASP A 728 10.02 -9.26 -7.84
C ASP A 728 9.93 -9.74 -9.30
N LEU A 729 10.33 -10.99 -9.55
CA LEU A 729 10.31 -11.61 -10.86
C LEU A 729 9.03 -12.41 -11.15
N THR A 730 8.09 -12.53 -10.22
CA THR A 730 6.86 -13.32 -10.41
C THR A 730 6.07 -12.89 -11.64
N GLY A 731 6.00 -11.60 -11.90
CA GLY A 731 5.34 -11.03 -13.09
C GLY A 731 6.27 -10.79 -14.29
N ALA A 732 7.48 -11.36 -14.31
CA ALA A 732 8.46 -11.11 -15.38
C ALA A 732 7.95 -11.53 -16.76
N GLY A 733 7.23 -12.66 -16.85
CA GLY A 733 6.65 -13.16 -18.12
C GLY A 733 5.63 -12.23 -18.78
N GLY A 734 4.99 -11.34 -18.02
CA GLY A 734 4.08 -10.32 -18.55
C GLY A 734 4.78 -9.02 -18.98
N ARG A 735 6.09 -8.87 -18.71
CA ARG A 735 6.84 -7.62 -18.92
C ARG A 735 8.02 -7.77 -19.87
N TYR A 736 8.64 -8.94 -19.94
CA TYR A 736 9.83 -9.17 -20.72
C TYR A 736 9.59 -10.24 -21.78
N SER A 737 10.09 -9.99 -22.99
CA SER A 737 10.30 -11.07 -23.95
C SER A 737 11.43 -11.99 -23.44
N PRO A 738 11.49 -13.28 -23.91
CA PRO A 738 12.57 -14.18 -23.53
C PRO A 738 13.97 -13.59 -23.79
N ARG A 739 14.13 -12.86 -24.90
CA ARG A 739 15.40 -12.19 -25.25
C ARG A 739 15.72 -11.03 -24.31
N ASP A 740 14.74 -10.21 -23.97
CA ASP A 740 14.95 -9.06 -23.10
C ASP A 740 15.27 -9.50 -21.66
N LEU A 741 14.60 -10.54 -21.16
CA LEU A 741 14.93 -11.13 -19.86
C LEU A 741 16.35 -11.68 -19.84
N LEU A 742 16.75 -12.34 -20.91
CA LEU A 742 18.13 -12.88 -21.07
C LEU A 742 19.17 -11.74 -21.07
N ASP A 743 18.89 -10.64 -21.79
CA ASP A 743 19.76 -9.44 -21.82
C ASP A 743 19.93 -8.83 -20.41
N GLN A 744 18.86 -8.75 -19.63
CA GLN A 744 18.92 -8.26 -18.24
C GLN A 744 19.80 -9.14 -17.34
N VAL A 745 19.85 -10.45 -17.59
CA VAL A 745 20.68 -11.37 -16.80
C VAL A 745 22.14 -11.35 -17.23
N ILE A 746 22.41 -11.24 -18.53
CA ILE A 746 23.80 -11.21 -19.08
C ILE A 746 24.43 -9.82 -18.87
N ASN A 747 23.68 -8.76 -19.08
CA ASN A 747 24.14 -7.37 -19.03
C ASN A 747 23.44 -6.55 -17.91
N PRO A 748 23.56 -6.94 -16.64
CA PRO A 748 22.73 -6.40 -15.56
C PRO A 748 22.97 -4.91 -15.26
N SER A 749 24.09 -4.34 -15.72
CA SER A 749 24.39 -2.92 -15.57
C SER A 749 23.96 -2.06 -16.77
N LYS A 750 23.44 -2.69 -17.84
CA LYS A 750 22.96 -1.98 -19.04
C LYS A 750 21.74 -1.12 -18.72
N GLU A 751 20.81 -1.67 -17.93
CA GLU A 751 19.63 -0.99 -17.45
C GLU A 751 19.35 -1.43 -16.02
N ILE A 752 19.53 -0.54 -15.05
CA ILE A 752 19.28 -0.82 -13.62
C ILE A 752 17.93 -0.26 -13.25
N ASN A 753 17.06 -1.12 -12.71
CA ASN A 753 15.77 -0.66 -12.16
C ASN A 753 16.05 0.33 -11.03
N GLU A 754 15.50 1.53 -11.16
CA GLU A 754 15.80 2.69 -10.32
C GLU A 754 15.49 2.49 -8.83
N GLN A 755 14.57 1.59 -8.49
CA GLN A 755 14.27 1.21 -7.10
C GLN A 755 15.44 0.48 -6.44
N PHE A 756 16.36 -0.07 -7.23
CA PHE A 756 17.45 -0.91 -6.76
C PHE A 756 18.83 -0.35 -7.14
N VAL A 757 18.88 0.89 -7.65
CA VAL A 757 20.16 1.57 -7.93
C VAL A 757 20.91 1.81 -6.62
N PRO A 758 22.10 1.27 -6.44
CA PRO A 758 22.91 1.59 -5.28
C PRO A 758 23.39 3.04 -5.34
N VAL A 759 23.67 3.61 -4.18
CA VAL A 759 24.42 4.86 -4.07
C VAL A 759 25.83 4.58 -3.59
N ILE A 760 26.75 5.40 -4.04
CA ILE A 760 28.12 5.48 -3.52
C ILE A 760 28.15 6.70 -2.61
N VAL A 761 28.30 6.46 -1.33
CA VAL A 761 28.40 7.51 -0.30
C VAL A 761 29.86 7.68 0.04
N LYS A 762 30.43 8.83 -0.29
CA LYS A 762 31.79 9.22 0.16
C LYS A 762 31.67 10.01 1.45
N MET A 763 32.42 9.60 2.44
CA MET A 763 32.46 10.24 3.75
C MET A 763 33.62 11.26 3.80
N LYS A 764 33.46 12.32 4.58
CA LYS A 764 34.50 13.35 4.77
C LYS A 764 35.83 12.80 5.36
N ASN A 765 35.78 11.63 6.01
CA ASN A 765 36.98 10.95 6.53
C ASN A 765 37.64 10.03 5.48
N GLY A 766 37.11 10.00 4.26
CA GLY A 766 37.64 9.19 3.16
C GLY A 766 36.97 7.81 3.01
N ASP A 767 36.16 7.37 3.95
CA ASP A 767 35.40 6.10 3.86
C ASP A 767 34.40 6.12 2.71
N ILE A 768 34.15 4.98 2.09
CA ILE A 768 33.14 4.79 1.04
C ILE A 768 32.15 3.72 1.50
N VAL A 769 30.88 4.06 1.47
CA VAL A 769 29.78 3.12 1.71
C VAL A 769 28.95 2.99 0.43
N THR A 770 28.83 1.75 -0.09
CA THR A 770 28.01 1.46 -1.26
C THR A 770 26.81 0.60 -0.86
N GLY A 771 25.64 0.94 -1.34
CA GLY A 771 24.41 0.17 -1.07
C GLY A 771 23.15 0.92 -1.49
N VAL A 772 21.98 0.32 -1.23
CA VAL A 772 20.67 0.91 -1.58
C VAL A 772 20.17 1.74 -0.41
N VAL A 773 19.77 2.98 -0.67
CA VAL A 773 19.10 3.82 0.35
C VAL A 773 17.72 3.25 0.66
N VAL A 774 17.51 2.87 1.92
CA VAL A 774 16.25 2.25 2.37
C VAL A 774 15.45 3.12 3.33
N ASN A 775 16.08 4.13 3.93
CA ASN A 775 15.39 5.07 4.81
C ASN A 775 16.17 6.37 4.98
N LEU A 776 15.40 7.46 5.17
CA LEU A 776 15.91 8.78 5.52
C LEU A 776 15.21 9.22 6.81
N ASN A 777 15.97 9.71 7.79
CA ASN A 777 15.38 10.23 9.04
C ASN A 777 16.30 11.28 9.65
N GLY A 778 15.93 12.55 9.53
CA GLY A 778 16.76 13.68 9.94
C GLY A 778 18.06 13.72 9.14
N ASP A 779 19.18 13.77 9.87
CA ASP A 779 20.51 13.70 9.29
C ASP A 779 21.02 12.27 9.11
N ARG A 780 20.18 11.28 9.27
CA ARG A 780 20.54 9.87 9.12
C ARG A 780 20.06 9.32 7.79
N VAL A 781 20.99 8.76 7.02
CA VAL A 781 20.71 7.98 5.81
C VAL A 781 20.97 6.52 6.16
N SER A 782 19.96 5.66 6.03
CA SER A 782 20.11 4.21 6.19
C SER A 782 20.35 3.59 4.83
N VAL A 783 21.47 2.92 4.69
CA VAL A 783 21.90 2.25 3.45
C VAL A 783 21.97 0.75 3.71
N ASN A 784 21.24 -0.05 2.93
CA ASN A 784 21.41 -1.49 2.91
C ASN A 784 22.68 -1.82 2.12
N THR A 785 23.65 -2.46 2.78
CA THR A 785 24.97 -2.80 2.22
C THR A 785 25.13 -4.28 1.92
N ASP A 786 24.18 -5.11 2.34
CA ASP A 786 24.19 -6.56 2.11
C ASP A 786 22.98 -6.97 1.23
N MET A 787 23.28 -7.45 0.03
CA MET A 787 22.27 -7.90 -0.92
C MET A 787 21.56 -9.20 -0.50
N PHE A 788 22.08 -9.91 0.48
CA PHE A 788 21.50 -11.16 0.99
C PHE A 788 20.67 -10.96 2.26
N ASP A 789 20.87 -9.83 2.97
CA ASP A 789 20.11 -9.48 4.16
C ASP A 789 19.52 -8.05 4.05
N PRO A 790 18.21 -7.91 3.80
CA PRO A 790 17.56 -6.60 3.73
C PRO A 790 17.57 -5.83 5.07
N ASN A 791 17.90 -6.50 6.19
CA ASN A 791 17.97 -5.88 7.51
C ASN A 791 19.38 -5.37 7.85
N GLN A 792 20.41 -5.73 7.08
CA GLN A 792 21.76 -5.27 7.23
C GLN A 792 21.87 -3.82 6.74
N GLN A 793 21.74 -2.86 7.64
CA GLN A 793 21.73 -1.45 7.31
C GLN A 793 22.84 -0.70 8.04
N VAL A 794 23.56 0.12 7.31
CA VAL A 794 24.50 1.10 7.85
C VAL A 794 23.77 2.44 7.96
N ASN A 795 23.77 3.01 9.17
CA ASN A 795 23.22 4.34 9.41
C ASN A 795 24.31 5.39 9.30
N ILE A 796 24.23 6.21 8.29
CA ILE A 796 25.20 7.25 7.97
C ILE A 796 24.67 8.58 8.46
N ASN A 797 25.51 9.35 9.18
CA ASN A 797 25.21 10.74 9.50
C ASN A 797 25.53 11.62 8.28
N ARG A 798 24.51 12.26 7.72
CA ARG A 798 24.61 13.08 6.51
C ARG A 798 25.59 14.24 6.66
N THR A 799 25.78 14.76 7.88
CA THR A 799 26.76 15.84 8.14
C THR A 799 28.21 15.40 7.91
N GLN A 800 28.47 14.09 7.96
CA GLN A 800 29.78 13.48 7.70
C GLN A 800 29.95 13.04 6.25
N VAL A 801 28.95 13.22 5.41
CA VAL A 801 28.99 12.82 3.99
C VAL A 801 29.61 13.93 3.16
N GLU A 802 30.55 13.55 2.27
CA GLU A 802 31.11 14.41 1.24
C GLU A 802 30.24 14.43 -0.01
N SER A 803 29.86 13.25 -0.53
CA SER A 803 28.96 13.12 -1.68
C SER A 803 28.10 11.86 -1.61
N ILE A 804 26.93 11.90 -2.28
CA ILE A 804 26.08 10.71 -2.54
C ILE A 804 25.81 10.70 -4.04
N GLU A 805 26.25 9.65 -4.73
CA GLU A 805 26.09 9.52 -6.18
C GLU A 805 25.47 8.16 -6.54
N PRO A 806 24.57 8.08 -7.55
CA PRO A 806 24.07 6.82 -8.05
C PRO A 806 25.20 5.98 -8.65
N SER A 807 25.23 4.69 -8.33
CA SER A 807 26.16 3.75 -8.95
C SER A 807 25.73 3.46 -10.40
N LYS A 808 26.72 3.35 -11.30
CA LYS A 808 26.50 2.85 -12.67
C LYS A 808 26.58 1.32 -12.75
N VAL A 809 26.98 0.67 -11.66
CA VAL A 809 27.13 -0.78 -11.59
C VAL A 809 25.95 -1.36 -10.83
N SER A 810 25.28 -2.33 -11.45
CA SER A 810 24.18 -3.08 -10.83
C SER A 810 24.71 -3.89 -9.63
N PRO A 811 23.93 -4.00 -8.55
CA PRO A 811 24.25 -4.96 -7.49
C PRO A 811 24.08 -6.42 -7.95
N MET A 812 23.34 -6.66 -9.02
CA MET A 812 23.27 -7.97 -9.67
C MET A 812 24.60 -8.25 -10.41
N PRO A 813 25.37 -9.29 -10.03
CA PRO A 813 26.64 -9.55 -10.67
C PRO A 813 26.45 -10.12 -12.08
N PRO A 814 27.39 -9.88 -13.02
CA PRO A 814 27.41 -10.54 -14.30
C PRO A 814 27.86 -12.00 -14.17
N GLY A 815 27.62 -12.82 -15.20
CA GLY A 815 28.14 -14.18 -15.29
C GLY A 815 27.34 -15.23 -14.51
N LEU A 816 26.15 -14.91 -14.03
CA LEU A 816 25.28 -15.85 -13.29
C LEU A 816 24.91 -17.11 -14.09
N LEU A 817 24.96 -17.07 -15.42
CA LEU A 817 24.69 -18.19 -16.32
C LEU A 817 25.93 -19.03 -16.65
N ASN A 818 27.12 -18.62 -16.23
CA ASN A 818 28.39 -19.24 -16.67
C ASN A 818 28.60 -20.68 -16.21
N LEU A 819 27.82 -21.13 -15.21
CA LEU A 819 27.81 -22.51 -14.71
C LEU A 819 26.69 -23.36 -15.30
N MET A 820 25.98 -22.86 -16.32
CA MET A 820 24.80 -23.52 -16.91
C MET A 820 25.08 -23.93 -18.36
N GLN A 821 24.63 -25.12 -18.75
CA GLN A 821 24.54 -25.52 -20.15
C GLN A 821 23.41 -24.75 -20.84
N LYS A 822 23.45 -24.66 -22.17
CA LYS A 822 22.45 -23.91 -22.97
C LYS A 822 21.02 -24.32 -22.64
N ASP A 823 20.75 -25.63 -22.53
CA ASP A 823 19.41 -26.16 -22.19
C ASP A 823 18.98 -25.83 -20.77
N GLU A 824 19.91 -25.74 -19.83
CA GLU A 824 19.64 -25.32 -18.46
C GLU A 824 19.26 -23.83 -18.37
N VAL A 825 19.91 -23.00 -19.21
CA VAL A 825 19.51 -21.59 -19.34
C VAL A 825 18.10 -21.46 -19.91
N MET A 826 17.72 -22.30 -20.90
CA MET A 826 16.38 -22.29 -21.45
C MET A 826 15.32 -22.72 -20.42
N ASP A 827 15.62 -23.72 -19.58
CA ASP A 827 14.71 -24.12 -18.50
C ASP A 827 14.59 -23.03 -17.43
N LEU A 828 15.67 -22.36 -17.09
CA LEU A 828 15.65 -21.19 -16.20
C LEU A 828 14.74 -20.08 -16.74
N LEU A 829 14.89 -19.71 -18.02
CA LEU A 829 14.04 -18.69 -18.66
C LEU A 829 12.57 -19.11 -18.67
N ALA A 830 12.28 -20.36 -19.03
CA ALA A 830 10.92 -20.89 -19.01
C ALA A 830 10.33 -20.86 -17.59
N TYR A 831 11.11 -21.21 -16.58
CA TYR A 831 10.70 -21.15 -15.18
C TYR A 831 10.35 -19.73 -14.75
N ILE A 832 11.20 -18.73 -15.06
CA ILE A 832 10.94 -17.32 -14.71
C ILE A 832 9.72 -16.79 -15.48
N LEU A 833 9.67 -17.01 -16.80
CA LEU A 833 8.60 -16.49 -17.66
C LEU A 833 7.22 -17.12 -17.37
N SER A 834 7.20 -18.35 -16.82
CA SER A 834 5.98 -19.01 -16.38
C SER A 834 5.38 -18.45 -15.09
N GLY A 835 6.08 -17.53 -14.40
CA GLY A 835 5.69 -17.06 -13.07
C GLY A 835 5.72 -18.16 -12.00
N GLY A 836 6.49 -19.25 -12.22
CA GLY A 836 6.52 -20.41 -11.31
C GLY A 836 5.33 -21.36 -11.48
N ASN A 837 4.53 -21.21 -12.52
CA ASN A 837 3.39 -22.08 -12.81
C ASN A 837 3.84 -23.37 -13.50
N ARG A 838 3.79 -24.50 -12.77
CA ARG A 838 4.14 -25.84 -13.29
C ARG A 838 3.25 -26.31 -14.46
N ASN A 839 2.03 -25.79 -14.56
CA ASN A 839 1.08 -26.12 -15.62
C ASN A 839 1.21 -25.24 -16.87
N HIS A 840 2.21 -24.35 -16.90
CA HIS A 840 2.46 -23.50 -18.06
C HIS A 840 2.76 -24.30 -19.32
N PRO A 841 2.31 -23.89 -20.52
CA PRO A 841 2.52 -24.62 -21.79
C PRO A 841 3.99 -24.98 -22.07
N ALA A 842 4.95 -24.17 -21.61
CA ALA A 842 6.37 -24.43 -21.78
C ALA A 842 6.83 -25.79 -21.22
N PHE A 843 6.13 -26.36 -20.22
CA PHE A 843 6.45 -27.60 -19.54
C PHE A 843 5.59 -28.80 -19.98
N LYS A 844 4.62 -28.57 -20.86
CA LYS A 844 3.82 -29.67 -21.42
C LYS A 844 4.68 -30.47 -22.41
N LYS A 845 4.81 -31.77 -22.19
CA LYS A 845 5.37 -32.70 -23.20
C LYS A 845 4.36 -32.84 -24.33
N GLU A 846 4.75 -32.57 -25.55
CA GLU A 846 3.94 -32.91 -26.73
C GLU A 846 3.73 -34.45 -26.73
N THR A 847 2.54 -34.91 -26.33
CA THR A 847 2.12 -36.27 -26.54
C THR A 847 1.88 -36.43 -28.04
N GLY A 848 2.62 -37.32 -28.70
CA GLY A 848 2.68 -37.46 -30.17
C GLY A 848 1.39 -38.00 -30.83
N GLU A 849 0.20 -37.57 -30.41
CA GLU A 849 -1.10 -37.98 -30.94
C GLU A 849 -1.87 -36.86 -31.70
N GLU A 850 -1.39 -35.63 -31.76
CA GLU A 850 -2.11 -34.54 -32.48
C GLU A 850 -1.67 -34.34 -33.96
N SER A 851 -0.76 -35.13 -34.51
CA SER A 851 -0.31 -34.98 -35.92
C SER A 851 -1.15 -35.74 -36.97
N LYS A 852 -2.34 -36.25 -36.63
CA LYS A 852 -3.20 -36.97 -37.57
C LYS A 852 -4.58 -36.40 -37.84
N ALA A 853 -4.85 -35.14 -37.40
CA ALA A 853 -6.17 -34.50 -37.58
C ALA A 853 -6.23 -33.37 -38.60
N GLU A 854 -5.13 -32.99 -39.26
CA GLU A 854 -5.15 -32.03 -40.36
C GLU A 854 -4.79 -32.67 -41.74
N GLY A 855 -5.57 -33.64 -42.12
CA GLY A 855 -5.39 -34.29 -43.42
C GLY A 855 -6.59 -35.10 -43.83
N LYS A 856 -7.79 -34.53 -43.86
CA LYS A 856 -8.92 -35.03 -44.66
C LYS A 856 -9.91 -33.90 -44.99
#